data_fd8cb876604579d6ad1db2f19b247b45
#
_entry.id   fd8cb876604579d6ad1db2f19b247b45
#
_cell.length_a   1.000
_cell.length_b   1.000
_cell.length_c   1.000
_cell.angle_alpha   90.00
_cell.angle_beta   90.00
_cell.angle_gamma   90.00
#
_symmetry.space_group_name_H-M   'P 1'
#
loop_
_entity.id
_entity.type
_entity.pdbx_description
1 polymer ?
#
loop_
_entity_poly.entity_id
_entity_poly.type
_entity_poly.pdbx_seq_one_letter_code
_entity_poly.pdbx_strand_id
1 'polypeptide(L)'
;MADTKPLGSLDYFKIITALLVIAIHTSPLTSFNVEADFVLTRVIARTAVPFFLMVTGYFLLPQYIWGKSMDYRPLFRFIQKTLLLYAIAILIFLPVNLYAGQLENIEAIDLIRMLIFDGTFYHLWYLPASVTGMLILWILGKKFNFKVLFIICLVLYGFGLVGDSYYGFTNMFPAVKSLYDTLFHIFSYTRNGIFYVPIFLVMGAWFGHTPQRRKGIYNIYGFLISLLFMIFEGMTLHILDVQRHDSMYLFLLPCMFFLFAAVLSIAKQPTPILRSISTWIYLLHPLMIVLIRGIAKLIHGQAILVDNSLIHYIAVCFLSCSFAYIIGKYLTLHKLRYYPKGRAWIELDKKNLYHNISVLKDFLPPGCKFMPAVKANAYGHGAVLISKALNQIGIDSFCVASVSEGIELRKGGVCGEILILGYTHPECFPLLIKYNLVQTVVNYHYAELLNDYGKPVKVHIKIDTGMHRLGERAEHIEEIARMFQMKNLVIEGAFTHLCADESTSPKDRTFTEAQGKAFYQVISTLKEQGCSCPKVHLLASYGLINYPELSGDYARIGIALYGVLSNRSDIQKCKTPLLPVLSIKVRIAAIKDLFCGEGVGYGLSYTATENRKIAILPIGYADGIPRALSCGNGNVLINGNIAPIIGRICMDQTIIDITDIPTVKEGDIAIIIGKSGNAEITAYDIAEQTGTITNEILSRLGSRLDRFII
;
A
#
# COMPACT_ATOMS: atom_id res chain seq x y z
N MET A 1 -13.22 -12.51 -0.83
CA MET A 1 -11.79 -12.51 -0.50
C MET A 1 -11.67 -12.32 0.99
N ALA A 2 -11.02 -13.24 1.68
CA ALA A 2 -10.91 -13.26 3.13
C ALA A 2 -10.25 -11.99 3.68
N ASP A 3 -10.59 -11.64 4.94
CA ASP A 3 -9.96 -10.61 5.75
C ASP A 3 -8.46 -10.53 5.48
N THR A 4 -8.00 -9.53 4.78
CA THR A 4 -6.57 -9.26 4.64
C THR A 4 -6.11 -8.57 5.91
N LYS A 5 -5.86 -9.37 6.96
CA LYS A 5 -4.99 -8.92 8.06
C LYS A 5 -3.72 -8.35 7.44
N PRO A 6 -3.16 -7.28 7.99
CA PRO A 6 -1.91 -6.73 7.49
C PRO A 6 -0.84 -7.82 7.54
N LEU A 7 -0.36 -8.24 6.36
CA LEU A 7 0.54 -9.40 6.18
C LEU A 7 2.03 -9.02 6.36
N GLY A 8 2.32 -8.08 7.23
CA GLY A 8 3.69 -7.68 7.53
C GLY A 8 4.56 -8.79 8.08
N SER A 9 3.96 -9.79 8.73
CA SER A 9 4.67 -11.00 9.19
C SER A 9 5.45 -11.70 8.06
N LEU A 10 4.91 -11.73 6.84
CA LEU A 10 5.60 -12.28 5.68
C LEU A 10 6.87 -11.49 5.33
N ASP A 11 6.84 -10.15 5.46
CA ASP A 11 8.01 -9.31 5.15
C ASP A 11 9.14 -9.53 6.18
N TYR A 12 8.81 -9.67 7.47
CA TYR A 12 9.79 -10.01 8.51
C TYR A 12 10.35 -11.41 8.33
N PHE A 13 9.50 -12.40 8.07
CA PHE A 13 9.96 -13.78 7.93
C PHE A 13 10.83 -13.99 6.68
N LYS A 14 10.64 -13.21 5.61
CA LYS A 14 11.53 -13.19 4.45
C LYS A 14 12.97 -12.79 4.80
N ILE A 15 13.18 -11.93 5.80
CA ILE A 15 14.53 -11.63 6.27
C ILE A 15 15.15 -12.85 6.94
N ILE A 16 14.40 -13.54 7.82
CA ILE A 16 14.86 -14.75 8.47
C ILE A 16 15.25 -15.81 7.43
N THR A 17 14.39 -16.04 6.44
CA THR A 17 14.68 -17.01 5.38
C THR A 17 15.87 -16.59 4.50
N ALA A 18 16.08 -15.29 4.26
CA ALA A 18 17.27 -14.80 3.53
C ALA A 18 18.55 -15.06 4.33
N LEU A 19 18.53 -14.93 5.66
CA LEU A 19 19.67 -15.28 6.52
C LEU A 19 19.93 -16.79 6.53
N LEU A 20 18.89 -17.63 6.49
CA LEU A 20 19.04 -19.08 6.33
C LEU A 20 19.66 -19.44 4.97
N VAL A 21 19.36 -18.70 3.90
CA VAL A 21 20.05 -18.91 2.62
C VAL A 21 21.55 -18.60 2.73
N ILE A 22 21.94 -17.56 3.46
CA ILE A 22 23.37 -17.28 3.72
C ILE A 22 23.99 -18.48 4.48
N ALA A 23 23.30 -19.04 5.49
CA ALA A 23 23.79 -20.19 6.25
C ALA A 23 24.07 -21.41 5.35
N ILE A 24 23.20 -21.69 4.34
CA ILE A 24 23.42 -22.79 3.37
C ILE A 24 24.77 -22.65 2.65
N HIS A 25 25.22 -21.39 2.38
CA HIS A 25 26.40 -21.13 1.57
C HIS A 25 27.66 -20.78 2.37
N THR A 26 27.55 -20.60 3.69
CA THR A 26 28.66 -20.28 4.58
C THR A 26 28.97 -21.37 5.61
N SER A 27 28.07 -22.33 5.80
CA SER A 27 28.21 -23.46 6.73
C SER A 27 28.69 -23.02 8.14
N PRO A 28 27.83 -22.28 8.89
CA PRO A 28 28.26 -21.52 10.08
C PRO A 28 28.76 -22.36 11.27
N LEU A 29 28.46 -23.64 11.31
CA LEU A 29 28.83 -24.51 12.44
C LEU A 29 29.92 -25.51 12.08
N THR A 30 30.42 -25.54 10.86
CA THR A 30 31.39 -26.54 10.39
C THR A 30 32.67 -26.57 11.24
N SER A 31 33.17 -25.41 11.71
CA SER A 31 34.36 -25.33 12.56
C SER A 31 34.12 -25.80 14.01
N PHE A 32 32.85 -26.04 14.39
CA PHE A 32 32.48 -26.50 15.73
C PHE A 32 31.99 -27.95 15.73
N ASN A 33 31.00 -28.24 14.86
CA ASN A 33 30.40 -29.58 14.75
C ASN A 33 29.76 -29.74 13.37
N VAL A 34 30.29 -30.69 12.59
CA VAL A 34 29.88 -30.95 11.20
C VAL A 34 28.45 -31.47 11.13
N GLU A 35 28.01 -32.31 12.06
CA GLU A 35 26.65 -32.86 12.11
C GLU A 35 25.62 -31.75 12.43
N ALA A 36 25.97 -30.89 13.39
CA ALA A 36 25.12 -29.73 13.70
C ALA A 36 25.01 -28.77 12.50
N ASP A 37 26.11 -28.59 11.76
CA ASP A 37 26.10 -27.79 10.52
C ASP A 37 25.22 -28.43 9.44
N PHE A 38 25.32 -29.76 9.27
CA PHE A 38 24.45 -30.48 8.33
C PHE A 38 22.98 -30.29 8.68
N VAL A 39 22.58 -30.49 9.95
CA VAL A 39 21.19 -30.27 10.38
C VAL A 39 20.74 -28.85 10.11
N LEU A 40 21.57 -27.85 10.42
CA LEU A 40 21.20 -26.43 10.20
C LEU A 40 21.09 -26.09 8.71
N THR A 41 22.12 -26.43 7.92
CA THR A 41 22.26 -25.91 6.54
C THR A 41 21.60 -26.81 5.50
N ARG A 42 21.60 -28.13 5.74
CA ARG A 42 21.10 -29.12 4.78
C ARG A 42 19.70 -29.63 5.10
N VAL A 43 19.19 -29.35 6.32
CA VAL A 43 17.83 -29.73 6.69
C VAL A 43 16.99 -28.49 7.03
N ILE A 44 17.28 -27.78 8.12
CA ILE A 44 16.44 -26.67 8.59
C ILE A 44 16.38 -25.54 7.57
N ALA A 45 17.52 -25.11 7.03
CA ALA A 45 17.58 -23.99 6.07
C ALA A 45 16.93 -24.30 4.72
N ARG A 46 16.62 -25.59 4.42
CA ARG A 46 15.86 -25.96 3.21
C ARG A 46 14.41 -25.42 3.22
N THR A 47 13.92 -24.95 4.35
CA THR A 47 12.63 -24.23 4.46
C THR A 47 12.65 -22.84 3.80
N ALA A 48 13.83 -22.26 3.55
CA ALA A 48 13.97 -20.88 3.10
C ALA A 48 13.42 -20.64 1.68
N VAL A 49 13.84 -21.43 0.70
CA VAL A 49 13.42 -21.25 -0.70
C VAL A 49 11.92 -21.54 -0.88
N PRO A 50 11.35 -22.64 -0.32
CA PRO A 50 9.91 -22.88 -0.35
C PRO A 50 9.08 -21.72 0.20
N PHE A 51 9.56 -21.05 1.24
CA PHE A 51 8.84 -19.92 1.81
C PHE A 51 8.67 -18.77 0.80
N PHE A 52 9.72 -18.41 0.04
CA PHE A 52 9.62 -17.40 -1.01
C PHE A 52 8.66 -17.83 -2.13
N LEU A 53 8.68 -19.11 -2.51
CA LEU A 53 7.76 -19.66 -3.50
C LEU A 53 6.30 -19.60 -3.02
N MET A 54 6.03 -20.01 -1.78
CA MET A 54 4.69 -19.96 -1.20
C MET A 54 4.16 -18.53 -1.11
N VAL A 55 5.00 -17.54 -0.76
CA VAL A 55 4.60 -16.13 -0.79
C VAL A 55 4.21 -15.69 -2.21
N THR A 56 4.98 -16.08 -3.21
CA THR A 56 4.68 -15.78 -4.62
C THR A 56 3.36 -16.41 -5.05
N GLY A 57 3.15 -17.70 -4.74
CA GLY A 57 1.91 -18.42 -5.01
C GLY A 57 0.70 -17.80 -4.31
N TYR A 58 0.86 -17.39 -3.06
CA TYR A 58 -0.18 -16.74 -2.23
C TYR A 58 -0.77 -15.49 -2.89
N PHE A 59 0.09 -14.61 -3.41
CA PHE A 59 -0.37 -13.33 -3.97
C PHE A 59 -0.80 -13.42 -5.43
N LEU A 60 -0.21 -14.32 -6.22
CA LEU A 60 -0.36 -14.28 -7.68
C LEU A 60 -1.32 -15.33 -8.24
N LEU A 61 -1.31 -16.56 -7.74
CA LEU A 61 -2.02 -17.67 -8.37
C LEU A 61 -3.53 -17.78 -8.10
N PRO A 62 -4.10 -17.35 -6.95
CA PRO A 62 -5.52 -17.54 -6.66
C PRO A 62 -6.44 -16.99 -7.73
N GLN A 63 -6.11 -15.87 -8.35
CA GLN A 63 -6.90 -15.24 -9.41
C GLN A 63 -6.96 -16.07 -10.70
N TYR A 64 -5.97 -16.93 -10.95
CA TYR A 64 -5.92 -17.79 -12.15
C TYR A 64 -6.53 -19.16 -11.90
N ILE A 65 -6.33 -19.74 -10.72
CA ILE A 65 -6.83 -21.08 -10.39
C ILE A 65 -8.33 -21.07 -10.09
N TRP A 66 -8.80 -20.15 -9.25
CA TRP A 66 -10.22 -20.07 -8.84
C TRP A 66 -10.97 -18.94 -9.52
N GLY A 67 -10.32 -17.79 -9.74
CA GLY A 67 -10.93 -16.62 -10.37
C GLY A 67 -11.01 -16.71 -11.89
N LYS A 68 -10.32 -17.66 -12.51
CA LYS A 68 -10.20 -17.84 -13.99
C LYS A 68 -9.96 -16.50 -14.71
N SER A 69 -9.15 -15.63 -14.09
CA SER A 69 -8.88 -14.28 -14.59
C SER A 69 -8.22 -14.33 -15.97
N MET A 70 -8.74 -13.54 -16.90
CA MET A 70 -8.14 -13.31 -18.23
C MET A 70 -7.13 -12.16 -18.21
N ASP A 71 -6.92 -11.47 -17.08
CA ASP A 71 -5.92 -10.41 -16.98
C ASP A 71 -4.52 -10.99 -16.75
N TYR A 72 -3.72 -11.02 -17.81
CA TYR A 72 -2.34 -11.52 -17.79
C TYR A 72 -1.32 -10.51 -17.25
N ARG A 73 -1.69 -9.24 -17.06
CA ARG A 73 -0.76 -8.18 -16.66
C ARG A 73 -0.01 -8.45 -15.36
N PRO A 74 -0.61 -9.00 -14.28
CA PRO A 74 0.12 -9.33 -13.07
C PRO A 74 1.16 -10.44 -13.26
N LEU A 75 0.81 -11.49 -14.02
CA LEU A 75 1.71 -12.59 -14.36
C LEU A 75 2.90 -12.09 -15.20
N PHE A 76 2.61 -11.34 -16.25
CA PHE A 76 3.63 -10.81 -17.15
C PHE A 76 4.60 -9.85 -16.41
N ARG A 77 4.08 -9.00 -15.52
CA ARG A 77 4.91 -8.15 -14.66
C ARG A 77 5.81 -8.96 -13.71
N PHE A 78 5.32 -10.07 -13.16
CA PHE A 78 6.14 -10.95 -12.34
C PHE A 78 7.28 -11.55 -13.17
N ILE A 79 6.98 -12.11 -14.33
CA ILE A 79 7.95 -12.72 -15.24
C ILE A 79 9.01 -11.69 -15.65
N GLN A 80 8.58 -10.53 -16.15
CA GLN A 80 9.49 -9.46 -16.57
C GLN A 80 10.43 -9.02 -15.44
N LYS A 81 9.88 -8.80 -14.24
CA LYS A 81 10.70 -8.38 -13.08
C LYS A 81 11.69 -9.45 -12.66
N THR A 82 11.27 -10.73 -12.67
CA THR A 82 12.14 -11.84 -12.29
C THR A 82 13.25 -12.05 -13.32
N LEU A 83 12.93 -12.01 -14.62
CA LEU A 83 13.92 -12.10 -15.69
C LEU A 83 14.89 -10.93 -15.71
N LEU A 84 14.40 -9.70 -15.47
CA LEU A 84 15.26 -8.52 -15.34
C LEU A 84 16.21 -8.66 -14.14
N LEU A 85 15.70 -9.13 -13.00
CA LEU A 85 16.53 -9.37 -11.81
C LEU A 85 17.58 -10.46 -12.09
N TYR A 86 17.21 -11.50 -12.83
CA TYR A 86 18.12 -12.56 -13.25
C TYR A 86 19.20 -12.04 -14.19
N ALA A 87 18.85 -11.25 -15.19
CA ALA A 87 19.80 -10.61 -16.09
C ALA A 87 20.80 -9.70 -15.36
N ILE A 88 20.33 -8.89 -14.41
CA ILE A 88 21.18 -8.07 -13.55
C ILE A 88 22.13 -8.95 -12.72
N ALA A 89 21.60 -10.05 -12.16
CA ALA A 89 22.42 -10.98 -11.38
C ALA A 89 23.52 -11.63 -12.23
N ILE A 90 23.20 -12.07 -13.46
CA ILE A 90 24.18 -12.62 -14.41
C ILE A 90 25.31 -11.61 -14.64
N LEU A 91 24.98 -10.35 -14.89
CA LEU A 91 25.97 -9.31 -15.11
C LEU A 91 26.85 -9.04 -13.87
N ILE A 92 26.26 -9.07 -12.67
CA ILE A 92 26.99 -8.89 -11.40
C ILE A 92 27.99 -10.04 -11.18
N PHE A 93 27.59 -11.29 -11.45
CA PHE A 93 28.41 -12.46 -11.20
C PHE A 93 29.31 -12.87 -12.38
N LEU A 94 29.15 -12.28 -13.56
CA LEU A 94 29.96 -12.58 -14.74
C LEU A 94 31.48 -12.43 -14.49
N PRO A 95 31.96 -11.35 -13.83
CA PRO A 95 33.39 -11.24 -13.52
C PRO A 95 33.90 -12.33 -12.58
N VAL A 96 33.06 -12.77 -11.63
CA VAL A 96 33.39 -13.85 -10.68
C VAL A 96 33.47 -15.19 -11.40
N ASN A 97 32.54 -15.47 -12.31
CA ASN A 97 32.54 -16.69 -13.11
C ASN A 97 33.72 -16.77 -14.06
N LEU A 98 34.10 -15.64 -14.70
CA LEU A 98 35.28 -15.56 -15.55
C LEU A 98 36.55 -15.80 -14.73
N TYR A 99 36.70 -15.15 -13.59
CA TYR A 99 37.87 -15.35 -12.70
C TYR A 99 37.98 -16.79 -12.15
N ALA A 100 36.83 -17.43 -11.91
CA ALA A 100 36.79 -18.82 -11.44
C ALA A 100 36.95 -19.87 -12.56
N GLY A 101 37.13 -19.47 -13.81
CA GLY A 101 37.26 -20.38 -14.96
C GLY A 101 35.97 -21.16 -15.30
N GLN A 102 34.84 -20.79 -14.73
CA GLN A 102 33.58 -21.53 -14.92
C GLN A 102 33.00 -21.42 -16.33
N LEU A 103 33.49 -20.52 -17.14
CA LEU A 103 33.07 -20.31 -18.52
C LEU A 103 34.10 -20.80 -19.55
N GLU A 104 35.18 -21.43 -19.11
CA GLU A 104 36.17 -22.03 -19.99
C GLU A 104 35.65 -23.36 -20.56
N ASN A 105 35.70 -23.53 -21.89
CA ASN A 105 35.29 -24.73 -22.63
C ASN A 105 33.81 -25.13 -22.48
N ILE A 106 32.91 -24.19 -22.26
CA ILE A 106 31.48 -24.44 -22.18
C ILE A 106 30.87 -24.65 -23.58
N GLU A 107 30.18 -25.74 -23.77
CA GLU A 107 29.36 -25.98 -24.96
C GLU A 107 28.05 -25.17 -24.91
N ALA A 108 27.47 -24.89 -26.10
CA ALA A 108 26.21 -24.14 -26.18
C ALA A 108 25.05 -24.79 -25.39
N ILE A 109 25.04 -26.12 -25.32
CA ILE A 109 24.03 -26.89 -24.57
C ILE A 109 24.17 -26.66 -23.06
N ASP A 110 25.39 -26.61 -22.55
CA ASP A 110 25.66 -26.34 -21.13
C ASP A 110 25.25 -24.91 -20.74
N LEU A 111 25.50 -23.96 -21.62
CA LEU A 111 25.07 -22.57 -21.41
C LEU A 111 23.53 -22.47 -21.33
N ILE A 112 22.81 -23.16 -22.21
CA ILE A 112 21.34 -23.22 -22.20
C ILE A 112 20.85 -23.88 -20.91
N ARG A 113 21.48 -24.99 -20.47
CA ARG A 113 21.18 -25.67 -19.21
C ARG A 113 21.37 -24.76 -18.00
N MET A 114 22.50 -24.05 -17.94
CA MET A 114 22.78 -23.08 -16.89
C MET A 114 21.76 -21.92 -16.87
N LEU A 115 21.37 -21.40 -18.01
CA LEU A 115 20.42 -20.29 -18.10
C LEU A 115 18.99 -20.68 -17.69
N ILE A 116 18.55 -21.90 -18.03
CA ILE A 116 17.15 -22.31 -17.85
C ILE A 116 16.92 -23.07 -16.54
N PHE A 117 17.86 -23.96 -16.15
CA PHE A 117 17.66 -24.90 -15.04
C PHE A 117 18.56 -24.66 -13.85
N ASP A 118 19.89 -24.62 -14.06
CA ASP A 118 20.85 -24.69 -12.96
C ASP A 118 21.24 -23.33 -12.39
N GLY A 119 21.01 -22.24 -13.12
CA GLY A 119 21.47 -20.90 -12.80
C GLY A 119 22.93 -20.69 -13.22
N THR A 120 23.31 -19.48 -13.63
CA THR A 120 24.69 -19.13 -14.01
C THR A 120 25.63 -18.97 -12.81
N PHE A 121 25.10 -19.05 -11.60
CA PHE A 121 25.82 -19.11 -10.35
C PHE A 121 25.01 -19.95 -9.35
N TYR A 122 25.62 -20.62 -8.42
CA TYR A 122 25.05 -21.69 -7.59
C TYR A 122 23.74 -21.35 -6.85
N HIS A 123 23.45 -20.07 -6.58
CA HIS A 123 22.21 -19.63 -5.94
C HIS A 123 21.14 -19.13 -6.91
N LEU A 124 21.51 -18.83 -8.16
CA LEU A 124 20.62 -18.17 -9.12
C LEU A 124 19.56 -19.08 -9.75
N TRP A 125 19.67 -20.41 -9.59
CA TRP A 125 18.71 -21.40 -10.12
C TRP A 125 17.26 -21.10 -9.75
N TYR A 126 17.02 -20.49 -8.59
CA TYR A 126 15.68 -20.15 -8.10
C TYR A 126 14.92 -19.17 -9.01
N LEU A 127 15.60 -18.23 -9.64
CA LEU A 127 14.96 -17.21 -10.48
C LEU A 127 14.36 -17.82 -11.76
N PRO A 128 15.10 -18.51 -12.64
CA PRO A 128 14.51 -19.19 -13.79
C PRO A 128 13.53 -20.31 -13.37
N ALA A 129 13.81 -21.05 -12.30
CA ALA A 129 12.92 -22.08 -11.80
C ALA A 129 11.56 -21.52 -11.34
N SER A 130 11.54 -20.35 -10.69
CA SER A 130 10.29 -19.70 -10.26
C SER A 130 9.44 -19.24 -11.46
N VAL A 131 10.06 -18.79 -12.55
CA VAL A 131 9.35 -18.44 -13.80
C VAL A 131 8.78 -19.69 -14.47
N THR A 132 9.59 -20.72 -14.60
CA THR A 132 9.16 -22.00 -15.22
C THR A 132 8.01 -22.65 -14.45
N GLY A 133 8.13 -22.77 -13.11
CA GLY A 133 7.06 -23.32 -12.27
C GLY A 133 5.77 -22.50 -12.31
N MET A 134 5.88 -21.18 -12.36
CA MET A 134 4.74 -20.28 -12.48
C MET A 134 4.02 -20.46 -13.83
N LEU A 135 4.76 -20.57 -14.94
CA LEU A 135 4.20 -20.81 -16.27
C LEU A 135 3.49 -22.16 -16.35
N ILE A 136 4.10 -23.21 -15.80
CA ILE A 136 3.48 -24.56 -15.73
C ILE A 136 2.14 -24.47 -15.01
N LEU A 137 2.11 -23.86 -13.82
CA LEU A 137 0.87 -23.77 -13.04
C LEU A 137 -0.17 -22.86 -13.69
N TRP A 138 0.23 -21.82 -14.38
CA TRP A 138 -0.69 -20.98 -15.14
C TRP A 138 -1.34 -21.73 -16.29
N ILE A 139 -0.57 -22.52 -17.04
CA ILE A 139 -1.08 -23.34 -18.15
C ILE A 139 -2.02 -24.44 -17.62
N LEU A 140 -1.57 -25.20 -16.61
CA LEU A 140 -2.33 -26.31 -16.03
C LEU A 140 -3.58 -25.81 -15.28
N GLY A 141 -3.50 -24.67 -14.60
CA GLY A 141 -4.62 -24.06 -13.87
C GLY A 141 -5.78 -23.61 -14.75
N LYS A 142 -5.56 -23.43 -16.07
CA LYS A 142 -6.64 -23.18 -17.03
C LYS A 142 -7.46 -24.44 -17.34
N LYS A 143 -6.83 -25.61 -17.28
CA LYS A 143 -7.44 -26.91 -17.70
C LYS A 143 -7.97 -27.67 -16.50
N PHE A 144 -7.28 -27.65 -15.37
CA PHE A 144 -7.56 -28.50 -14.22
C PHE A 144 -8.11 -27.70 -13.02
N ASN A 145 -8.92 -28.37 -12.19
CA ASN A 145 -9.32 -27.82 -10.91
C ASN A 145 -8.17 -27.93 -9.90
N PHE A 146 -8.31 -27.24 -8.77
CA PHE A 146 -7.25 -27.20 -7.74
C PHE A 146 -6.83 -28.59 -7.24
N LYS A 147 -7.78 -29.53 -7.01
CA LYS A 147 -7.45 -30.85 -6.47
C LYS A 147 -6.56 -31.65 -7.43
N VAL A 148 -6.91 -31.67 -8.72
CA VAL A 148 -6.11 -32.34 -9.76
C VAL A 148 -4.75 -31.66 -9.92
N LEU A 149 -4.72 -30.33 -9.91
CA LEU A 149 -3.48 -29.55 -10.01
C LEU A 149 -2.54 -29.86 -8.83
N PHE A 150 -3.07 -29.93 -7.61
CA PHE A 150 -2.30 -30.27 -6.42
C PHE A 150 -1.72 -31.70 -6.50
N ILE A 151 -2.51 -32.68 -6.95
CA ILE A 151 -2.05 -34.06 -7.16
C ILE A 151 -0.93 -34.11 -8.20
N ILE A 152 -1.07 -33.43 -9.34
CA ILE A 152 -0.02 -33.35 -10.36
C ILE A 152 1.28 -32.81 -9.75
N CYS A 153 1.19 -31.70 -9.00
CA CYS A 153 2.36 -31.11 -8.34
C CYS A 153 3.00 -32.04 -7.29
N LEU A 154 2.17 -32.80 -6.56
CA LEU A 154 2.65 -33.78 -5.59
C LEU A 154 3.38 -34.94 -6.28
N VAL A 155 2.87 -35.45 -7.40
CA VAL A 155 3.52 -36.49 -8.20
C VAL A 155 4.85 -35.98 -8.78
N LEU A 156 4.88 -34.76 -9.32
CA LEU A 156 6.12 -34.13 -9.79
C LEU A 156 7.15 -33.98 -8.67
N TYR A 157 6.70 -33.55 -7.49
CA TYR A 157 7.57 -33.44 -6.33
C TYR A 157 8.12 -34.82 -5.88
N GLY A 158 7.26 -35.84 -5.83
CA GLY A 158 7.69 -37.22 -5.51
C GLY A 158 8.72 -37.76 -6.50
N PHE A 159 8.52 -37.50 -7.80
CA PHE A 159 9.50 -37.82 -8.83
C PHE A 159 10.82 -37.05 -8.58
N GLY A 160 10.76 -35.76 -8.29
CA GLY A 160 11.93 -34.95 -7.96
C GLY A 160 12.66 -35.46 -6.71
N LEU A 161 11.92 -35.86 -5.68
CA LEU A 161 12.42 -36.38 -4.40
C LEU A 161 13.32 -37.62 -4.59
N VAL A 162 12.88 -38.56 -5.44
CA VAL A 162 13.66 -39.77 -5.78
C VAL A 162 14.96 -39.40 -6.53
N GLY A 163 14.96 -38.36 -7.35
CA GLY A 163 16.17 -37.88 -8.04
C GLY A 163 17.09 -36.97 -7.19
N ASP A 164 16.70 -36.64 -5.96
CA ASP A 164 17.44 -35.78 -5.02
C ASP A 164 17.89 -36.59 -3.78
N SER A 165 17.15 -36.48 -2.67
CA SER A 165 17.54 -37.05 -1.39
C SER A 165 17.38 -38.57 -1.30
N TYR A 166 16.62 -39.19 -2.17
CA TYR A 166 16.38 -40.64 -2.21
C TYR A 166 17.06 -41.36 -3.39
N TYR A 167 17.99 -40.69 -4.06
CA TYR A 167 18.58 -41.19 -5.31
C TYR A 167 19.29 -42.56 -5.16
N GLY A 168 19.97 -42.80 -4.05
CA GLY A 168 20.69 -44.07 -3.81
C GLY A 168 19.80 -45.31 -3.83
N PHE A 169 18.50 -45.16 -3.51
CA PHE A 169 17.54 -46.26 -3.61
C PHE A 169 17.24 -46.66 -5.05
N THR A 170 17.51 -45.81 -6.04
CA THR A 170 17.36 -46.14 -7.47
C THR A 170 18.31 -47.26 -7.90
N ASN A 171 19.41 -47.50 -7.19
CA ASN A 171 20.33 -48.58 -7.45
C ASN A 171 19.66 -49.97 -7.38
N MET A 172 18.54 -50.07 -6.64
CA MET A 172 17.74 -51.33 -6.56
C MET A 172 16.90 -51.55 -7.83
N PHE A 173 16.73 -50.53 -8.67
CA PHE A 173 15.85 -50.56 -9.87
C PHE A 173 16.60 -50.01 -11.10
N PRO A 174 17.35 -50.83 -11.86
CA PRO A 174 18.22 -50.39 -12.95
C PRO A 174 17.51 -49.51 -13.99
N ALA A 175 16.26 -49.83 -14.34
CA ALA A 175 15.46 -49.05 -15.29
C ALA A 175 15.16 -47.62 -14.75
N VAL A 176 14.88 -47.48 -13.45
CA VAL A 176 14.64 -46.19 -12.82
C VAL A 176 15.93 -45.38 -12.79
N LYS A 177 17.06 -46.01 -12.42
CA LYS A 177 18.36 -45.36 -12.43
C LYS A 177 18.73 -44.85 -13.83
N SER A 178 18.60 -45.66 -14.86
CA SER A 178 18.89 -45.25 -16.26
C SER A 178 18.02 -44.09 -16.70
N LEU A 179 16.75 -44.02 -16.26
CA LEU A 179 15.88 -42.89 -16.52
C LEU A 179 16.43 -41.60 -15.91
N TYR A 180 16.84 -41.62 -14.63
CA TYR A 180 17.43 -40.44 -14.00
C TYR A 180 18.77 -40.06 -14.58
N ASP A 181 19.63 -41.01 -14.93
CA ASP A 181 20.90 -40.73 -15.57
C ASP A 181 20.68 -40.01 -16.92
N THR A 182 19.68 -40.42 -17.69
CA THR A 182 19.28 -39.74 -18.94
C THR A 182 18.76 -38.32 -18.67
N LEU A 183 17.94 -38.13 -17.64
CA LEU A 183 17.41 -36.82 -17.28
C LEU A 183 18.51 -35.85 -16.79
N PHE A 184 19.54 -36.35 -16.11
CA PHE A 184 20.66 -35.55 -15.63
C PHE A 184 21.59 -35.05 -16.75
N HIS A 185 21.42 -35.51 -18.00
CA HIS A 185 22.00 -34.84 -19.15
C HIS A 185 21.28 -33.53 -19.53
N ILE A 186 19.98 -33.40 -19.16
CA ILE A 186 19.17 -32.20 -19.46
C ILE A 186 19.31 -31.14 -18.36
N PHE A 187 19.35 -31.54 -17.09
CA PHE A 187 19.49 -30.65 -15.92
C PHE A 187 20.31 -31.35 -14.83
N SER A 188 21.09 -30.60 -14.08
CA SER A 188 21.97 -31.16 -13.06
C SER A 188 21.20 -31.61 -11.80
N TYR A 189 20.05 -30.98 -11.51
CA TYR A 189 19.28 -31.20 -10.29
C TYR A 189 17.77 -31.28 -10.55
N THR A 190 17.09 -32.16 -9.79
CA THR A 190 15.62 -32.23 -9.79
C THR A 190 14.98 -31.09 -8.97
N ARG A 191 15.74 -30.35 -8.18
CA ARG A 191 15.31 -29.10 -7.54
C ARG A 191 15.22 -27.95 -8.56
N ASN A 192 14.27 -28.01 -9.47
CA ASN A 192 14.11 -27.08 -10.57
C ASN A 192 12.66 -26.59 -10.71
N GLY A 193 12.38 -25.82 -11.76
CA GLY A 193 11.05 -25.28 -12.05
C GLY A 193 9.97 -26.29 -12.40
N ILE A 194 10.34 -27.54 -12.73
CA ILE A 194 9.41 -28.60 -13.11
C ILE A 194 8.99 -29.44 -11.90
N PHE A 195 9.96 -29.94 -11.14
CA PHE A 195 9.69 -30.93 -10.09
C PHE A 195 9.53 -30.32 -8.70
N TYR A 196 10.29 -29.26 -8.38
CA TYR A 196 10.35 -28.71 -7.03
C TYR A 196 9.39 -27.53 -6.83
N VAL A 197 9.42 -26.55 -7.73
CA VAL A 197 8.75 -25.26 -7.55
C VAL A 197 7.21 -25.34 -7.52
N PRO A 198 6.54 -26.14 -8.40
CA PRO A 198 5.09 -26.09 -8.53
C PRO A 198 4.32 -26.40 -7.26
N ILE A 199 4.78 -27.37 -6.45
CA ILE A 199 4.07 -27.76 -5.22
C ILE A 199 4.02 -26.61 -4.19
N PHE A 200 5.10 -25.86 -4.01
CA PHE A 200 5.14 -24.74 -3.05
C PHE A 200 4.34 -23.55 -3.56
N LEU A 201 4.34 -23.27 -4.86
CA LEU A 201 3.50 -22.23 -5.44
C LEU A 201 2.01 -22.55 -5.25
N VAL A 202 1.59 -23.80 -5.49
CA VAL A 202 0.19 -24.20 -5.35
C VAL A 202 -0.25 -24.27 -3.90
N MET A 203 0.64 -24.66 -2.96
CA MET A 203 0.38 -24.58 -1.53
C MET A 203 0.18 -23.14 -1.09
N GLY A 204 1.03 -22.22 -1.55
CA GLY A 204 0.86 -20.79 -1.32
C GLY A 204 -0.47 -20.25 -1.86
N ALA A 205 -0.86 -20.66 -3.05
CA ALA A 205 -2.14 -20.30 -3.65
C ALA A 205 -3.35 -20.77 -2.84
N TRP A 206 -3.28 -21.97 -2.27
CA TRP A 206 -4.32 -22.48 -1.37
C TRP A 206 -4.54 -21.58 -0.16
N PHE A 207 -3.47 -21.14 0.48
CA PHE A 207 -3.54 -20.18 1.59
C PHE A 207 -4.09 -18.82 1.17
N GLY A 208 -3.83 -18.37 -0.05
CA GLY A 208 -4.36 -17.13 -0.60
C GLY A 208 -5.86 -17.18 -0.92
N HIS A 209 -6.42 -18.38 -1.11
CA HIS A 209 -7.84 -18.60 -1.39
C HIS A 209 -8.65 -18.95 -0.15
N THR A 210 -8.07 -19.73 0.77
CA THR A 210 -8.80 -20.31 1.93
C THR A 210 -8.59 -19.43 3.17
N PRO A 211 -9.68 -18.99 3.85
CA PRO A 211 -9.58 -18.25 5.11
C PRO A 211 -8.93 -19.11 6.20
N GLN A 212 -7.96 -18.55 6.91
CA GLN A 212 -7.31 -19.24 8.03
C GLN A 212 -8.23 -19.32 9.25
N ARG A 213 -8.70 -20.52 9.59
CA ARG A 213 -9.61 -20.76 10.73
C ARG A 213 -8.93 -21.33 11.97
N ARG A 214 -7.71 -21.88 11.86
CA ARG A 214 -7.04 -22.53 12.99
C ARG A 214 -6.34 -21.52 13.90
N LYS A 215 -6.37 -21.77 15.23
CA LYS A 215 -5.60 -20.98 16.20
C LYS A 215 -4.11 -21.13 15.89
N GLY A 216 -3.35 -20.04 15.95
CA GLY A 216 -1.93 -20.00 15.58
C GLY A 216 -1.07 -21.02 16.33
N ILE A 217 -1.43 -21.34 17.58
CA ILE A 217 -0.70 -22.31 18.43
C ILE A 217 -0.64 -23.72 17.81
N TYR A 218 -1.75 -24.21 17.22
CA TYR A 218 -1.75 -25.54 16.59
C TYR A 218 -0.86 -25.60 15.35
N ASN A 219 -0.71 -24.49 14.65
CA ASN A 219 0.20 -24.39 13.52
C ASN A 219 1.66 -24.41 13.97
N ILE A 220 1.98 -23.81 15.11
CA ILE A 220 3.33 -23.87 15.71
C ILE A 220 3.67 -25.30 16.12
N TYR A 221 2.77 -26.02 16.81
CA TYR A 221 2.99 -27.42 17.15
C TYR A 221 3.14 -28.30 15.92
N GLY A 222 2.29 -28.13 14.91
CA GLY A 222 2.40 -28.85 13.64
C GLY A 222 3.74 -28.59 12.95
N PHE A 223 4.24 -27.36 12.98
CA PHE A 223 5.55 -27.00 12.45
C PHE A 223 6.68 -27.71 13.22
N LEU A 224 6.68 -27.64 14.55
CA LEU A 224 7.73 -28.25 15.36
C LEU A 224 7.79 -29.77 15.19
N ILE A 225 6.62 -30.44 15.14
CA ILE A 225 6.53 -31.88 14.93
C ILE A 225 7.04 -32.26 13.52
N SER A 226 6.58 -31.57 12.48
CA SER A 226 7.02 -31.86 11.12
C SER A 226 8.49 -31.51 10.88
N LEU A 227 9.01 -30.48 11.55
CA LEU A 227 10.44 -30.16 11.54
C LEU A 227 11.27 -31.27 12.20
N LEU A 228 10.83 -31.81 13.34
CA LEU A 228 11.48 -32.92 13.98
C LEU A 228 11.56 -34.15 13.10
N PHE A 229 10.44 -34.50 12.42
CA PHE A 229 10.44 -35.62 11.46
C PHE A 229 11.33 -35.32 10.24
N MET A 230 11.39 -34.06 9.76
CA MET A 230 12.29 -33.68 8.67
C MET A 230 13.78 -33.80 9.09
N ILE A 231 14.11 -33.45 10.32
CA ILE A 231 15.47 -33.63 10.85
C ILE A 231 15.81 -35.13 10.93
N PHE A 232 14.89 -35.95 11.46
CA PHE A 232 15.06 -37.39 11.52
C PHE A 232 15.25 -38.02 10.13
N GLU A 233 14.40 -37.63 9.15
CA GLU A 233 14.51 -38.03 7.74
C GLU A 233 15.88 -37.65 7.17
N GLY A 234 16.28 -36.38 7.30
CA GLY A 234 17.53 -35.87 6.74
C GLY A 234 18.75 -36.57 7.31
N MET A 235 18.80 -36.77 8.64
CA MET A 235 19.88 -37.50 9.32
C MET A 235 19.93 -38.97 8.90
N THR A 236 18.77 -39.63 8.80
CA THR A 236 18.71 -41.04 8.37
C THR A 236 19.25 -41.22 6.96
N LEU A 237 18.81 -40.37 6.00
CA LEU A 237 19.28 -40.42 4.62
C LEU A 237 20.76 -40.07 4.49
N HIS A 238 21.28 -39.21 5.36
CA HIS A 238 22.69 -38.84 5.43
C HIS A 238 23.54 -40.03 5.93
N ILE A 239 23.10 -40.67 7.00
CA ILE A 239 23.81 -41.85 7.56
C ILE A 239 23.81 -43.04 6.57
N LEU A 240 22.73 -43.20 5.81
CA LEU A 240 22.62 -44.27 4.78
C LEU A 240 23.40 -43.95 3.49
N ASP A 241 23.93 -42.73 3.33
CA ASP A 241 24.65 -42.25 2.15
C ASP A 241 23.89 -42.47 0.83
N VAL A 242 22.56 -42.22 0.84
CA VAL A 242 21.68 -42.44 -0.31
C VAL A 242 21.36 -41.13 -1.06
N GLN A 243 21.80 -39.99 -0.55
CA GLN A 243 21.52 -38.70 -1.09
C GLN A 243 22.47 -38.37 -2.26
N ARG A 244 21.91 -38.07 -3.44
CA ARG A 244 22.66 -37.40 -4.51
C ARG A 244 22.78 -35.90 -4.22
N HIS A 245 21.71 -35.35 -3.65
CA HIS A 245 21.61 -33.97 -3.20
C HIS A 245 20.65 -33.90 -2.01
N ASP A 246 20.71 -32.86 -1.19
CA ASP A 246 20.01 -32.74 0.08
C ASP A 246 18.96 -31.58 0.07
N SER A 247 18.22 -31.41 -1.03
CA SER A 247 17.32 -30.27 -1.20
C SER A 247 15.85 -30.59 -1.00
N MET A 248 15.45 -31.87 -1.13
CA MET A 248 14.06 -32.30 -1.13
C MET A 248 13.83 -33.37 -0.07
N TYR A 249 12.90 -33.14 0.83
CA TYR A 249 12.51 -34.08 1.89
C TYR A 249 11.00 -34.31 1.86
N LEU A 250 10.55 -35.50 2.26
CA LEU A 250 9.13 -35.82 2.38
C LEU A 250 8.44 -34.92 3.40
N PHE A 251 9.05 -34.76 4.58
CA PHE A 251 8.51 -33.94 5.64
C PHE A 251 8.71 -32.42 5.43
N LEU A 252 9.39 -31.98 4.38
CA LEU A 252 9.45 -30.57 4.00
C LEU A 252 8.07 -30.02 3.63
N LEU A 253 7.19 -30.82 3.02
CA LEU A 253 5.85 -30.38 2.65
C LEU A 253 4.96 -30.02 3.86
N PRO A 254 4.75 -30.92 4.84
CA PRO A 254 3.98 -30.58 6.04
C PRO A 254 4.69 -29.52 6.90
N CYS A 255 6.02 -29.52 6.97
CA CYS A 255 6.79 -28.49 7.65
C CYS A 255 6.48 -27.09 7.06
N MET A 256 6.54 -26.95 5.77
CA MET A 256 6.23 -25.68 5.08
C MET A 256 4.76 -25.27 5.19
N PHE A 257 3.84 -26.24 5.16
CA PHE A 257 2.41 -25.98 5.35
C PHE A 257 2.15 -25.33 6.71
N PHE A 258 2.63 -25.93 7.79
CA PHE A 258 2.41 -25.43 9.14
C PHE A 258 3.21 -24.16 9.43
N LEU A 259 4.45 -24.05 8.94
CA LEU A 259 5.26 -22.84 9.07
C LEU A 259 4.57 -21.64 8.44
N PHE A 260 4.10 -21.79 7.20
CA PHE A 260 3.43 -20.70 6.49
C PHE A 260 2.12 -20.30 7.17
N ALA A 261 1.32 -21.27 7.64
CA ALA A 261 0.12 -21.03 8.42
C ALA A 261 0.40 -20.29 9.75
N ALA A 262 1.47 -20.67 10.44
CA ALA A 262 1.91 -20.02 11.68
C ALA A 262 2.29 -18.54 11.42
N VAL A 263 3.09 -18.26 10.40
CA VAL A 263 3.49 -16.91 10.02
C VAL A 263 2.29 -16.03 9.61
N LEU A 264 1.32 -16.59 8.88
CA LEU A 264 0.08 -15.89 8.51
C LEU A 264 -0.82 -15.59 9.72
N SER A 265 -0.69 -16.33 10.83
CA SER A 265 -1.47 -16.08 12.04
C SER A 265 -0.99 -14.85 12.83
N ILE A 266 0.22 -14.37 12.58
CA ILE A 266 0.84 -13.21 13.24
C ILE A 266 0.42 -11.93 12.55
N ALA A 267 -0.34 -11.07 13.25
CA ALA A 267 -0.73 -9.78 12.71
C ALA A 267 0.41 -8.75 12.89
N LYS A 268 0.99 -8.28 11.79
CA LYS A 268 1.97 -7.17 11.76
C LYS A 268 1.74 -6.27 10.56
N GLN A 269 2.03 -4.98 10.72
CA GLN A 269 1.94 -4.01 9.63
C GLN A 269 2.96 -4.33 8.51
N PRO A 270 2.57 -4.18 7.24
CA PRO A 270 3.47 -4.36 6.10
C PRO A 270 4.64 -3.36 6.15
N THR A 271 5.83 -3.86 5.87
CA THR A 271 7.06 -3.04 5.86
C THR A 271 7.73 -3.16 4.49
N PRO A 272 7.36 -2.31 3.51
CA PRO A 272 7.85 -2.43 2.12
C PRO A 272 9.37 -2.44 1.97
N ILE A 273 10.08 -1.74 2.86
CA ILE A 273 11.55 -1.71 2.85
C ILE A 273 12.14 -3.11 3.14
N LEU A 274 11.57 -3.89 4.06
CA LEU A 274 12.04 -5.23 4.38
C LEU A 274 11.90 -6.20 3.20
N ARG A 275 10.84 -6.00 2.39
CA ARG A 275 10.62 -6.77 1.15
C ARG A 275 11.74 -6.51 0.13
N SER A 276 12.17 -5.27 0.00
CA SER A 276 13.30 -4.92 -0.87
C SER A 276 14.61 -5.48 -0.32
N ILE A 277 14.87 -5.32 0.97
CA ILE A 277 16.07 -5.79 1.66
C ILE A 277 16.24 -7.31 1.48
N SER A 278 15.18 -8.12 1.73
CA SER A 278 15.27 -9.58 1.59
C SER A 278 15.65 -10.02 0.18
N THR A 279 15.19 -9.32 -0.86
CA THR A 279 15.56 -9.58 -2.26
C THR A 279 17.04 -9.29 -2.51
N TRP A 280 17.55 -8.17 -2.00
CA TRP A 280 18.95 -7.78 -2.20
C TRP A 280 19.91 -8.62 -1.36
N ILE A 281 19.53 -9.05 -0.15
CA ILE A 281 20.30 -10.05 0.62
C ILE A 281 20.45 -11.33 -0.20
N TYR A 282 19.34 -11.87 -0.73
CA TYR A 282 19.38 -13.07 -1.57
C TYR A 282 20.30 -12.90 -2.77
N LEU A 283 20.25 -11.76 -3.44
CA LEU A 283 21.05 -11.52 -4.65
C LEU A 283 22.54 -11.34 -4.36
N LEU A 284 22.89 -10.59 -3.32
CA LEU A 284 24.25 -10.10 -3.11
C LEU A 284 25.10 -10.92 -2.14
N HIS A 285 24.51 -11.82 -1.33
CA HIS A 285 25.29 -12.54 -0.31
C HIS A 285 26.50 -13.32 -0.87
N PRO A 286 26.47 -13.95 -2.07
CA PRO A 286 27.64 -14.64 -2.55
C PRO A 286 28.79 -13.66 -2.92
N LEU A 287 28.43 -12.47 -3.38
CA LEU A 287 29.43 -11.42 -3.59
C LEU A 287 30.05 -10.98 -2.26
N MET A 288 29.28 -10.91 -1.18
CA MET A 288 29.77 -10.59 0.16
C MET A 288 30.68 -11.70 0.70
N ILE A 289 30.40 -12.97 0.40
CA ILE A 289 31.30 -14.09 0.71
C ILE A 289 32.66 -13.89 0.03
N VAL A 290 32.66 -13.62 -1.27
CA VAL A 290 33.89 -13.37 -2.04
C VAL A 290 34.64 -12.16 -1.48
N LEU A 291 33.94 -11.07 -1.18
CA LEU A 291 34.53 -9.84 -0.63
C LEU A 291 35.20 -10.09 0.73
N ILE A 292 34.53 -10.79 1.66
CA ILE A 292 35.09 -11.09 2.99
C ILE A 292 36.32 -11.98 2.87
N ARG A 293 36.30 -13.01 2.01
CA ARG A 293 37.44 -13.87 1.75
C ARG A 293 38.64 -13.06 1.15
N GLY A 294 38.31 -12.13 0.25
CA GLY A 294 39.35 -11.21 -0.33
C GLY A 294 39.94 -10.29 0.73
N ILE A 295 39.14 -9.67 1.57
CA ILE A 295 39.57 -8.82 2.70
C ILE A 295 40.43 -9.63 3.67
N ALA A 296 39.95 -10.80 4.07
CA ALA A 296 40.66 -11.68 4.99
C ALA A 296 42.07 -12.04 4.48
N LYS A 297 42.21 -12.30 3.17
CA LYS A 297 43.51 -12.54 2.53
C LYS A 297 44.40 -11.31 2.58
N LEU A 298 43.83 -10.11 2.30
CA LEU A 298 44.58 -8.85 2.25
C LEU A 298 45.14 -8.44 3.61
N ILE A 299 44.36 -8.63 4.69
CA ILE A 299 44.76 -8.27 6.06
C ILE A 299 45.39 -9.43 6.85
N HIS A 300 45.68 -10.57 6.20
CA HIS A 300 46.16 -11.81 6.83
C HIS A 300 45.28 -12.32 7.98
N GLY A 301 43.94 -12.01 7.91
CA GLY A 301 42.96 -12.35 8.94
C GLY A 301 42.15 -13.64 8.65
N GLN A 302 42.68 -14.56 7.82
CA GLN A 302 41.93 -15.77 7.37
C GLN A 302 41.46 -16.63 8.53
N ALA A 303 42.32 -16.87 9.53
CA ALA A 303 42.00 -17.68 10.72
C ALA A 303 40.74 -17.19 11.46
N ILE A 304 40.47 -15.88 11.47
CA ILE A 304 39.33 -15.29 12.16
C ILE A 304 38.11 -15.17 11.22
N LEU A 305 38.33 -14.56 10.03
CA LEU A 305 37.23 -14.17 9.15
C LEU A 305 36.75 -15.27 8.20
N VAL A 306 37.51 -16.37 8.05
CA VAL A 306 37.18 -17.47 7.12
C VAL A 306 37.16 -18.82 7.83
N ASP A 307 38.23 -19.18 8.54
CA ASP A 307 38.37 -20.50 9.14
C ASP A 307 37.42 -20.68 10.34
N ASN A 308 37.12 -19.59 11.08
CA ASN A 308 36.02 -19.61 12.04
C ASN A 308 34.69 -19.43 11.30
N SER A 309 33.99 -20.53 11.04
CA SER A 309 32.78 -20.57 10.22
C SER A 309 31.63 -19.68 10.75
N LEU A 310 31.51 -19.55 12.08
CA LEU A 310 30.47 -18.71 12.69
C LEU A 310 30.76 -17.22 12.50
N ILE A 311 32.00 -16.80 12.71
CA ILE A 311 32.41 -15.40 12.48
C ILE A 311 32.26 -15.08 10.99
N HIS A 312 32.66 -16.00 10.09
CA HIS A 312 32.44 -15.84 8.65
C HIS A 312 30.97 -15.59 8.32
N TYR A 313 30.06 -16.43 8.81
CA TYR A 313 28.62 -16.27 8.62
C TYR A 313 28.11 -14.94 9.14
N ILE A 314 28.46 -14.55 10.37
CA ILE A 314 28.03 -13.28 10.98
C ILE A 314 28.51 -12.09 10.14
N ALA A 315 29.78 -12.10 9.70
CA ALA A 315 30.34 -11.05 8.86
C ALA A 315 29.61 -10.93 7.49
N VAL A 316 29.33 -12.07 6.84
CA VAL A 316 28.55 -12.12 5.59
C VAL A 316 27.14 -11.61 5.81
N CYS A 317 26.45 -12.01 6.88
CA CYS A 317 25.13 -11.51 7.22
C CYS A 317 25.12 -10.00 7.43
N PHE A 318 26.05 -9.47 8.23
CA PHE A 318 26.16 -8.04 8.51
C PHE A 318 26.38 -7.23 7.23
N LEU A 319 27.35 -7.65 6.41
CA LEU A 319 27.65 -6.95 5.16
C LEU A 319 26.49 -7.01 4.17
N SER A 320 25.88 -8.19 4.00
CA SER A 320 24.73 -8.39 3.11
C SER A 320 23.53 -7.54 3.52
N CYS A 321 23.21 -7.49 4.83
CA CYS A 321 22.13 -6.66 5.36
C CYS A 321 22.41 -5.18 5.18
N SER A 322 23.64 -4.73 5.43
CA SER A 322 24.05 -3.32 5.29
C SER A 322 23.93 -2.84 3.86
N PHE A 323 24.49 -3.58 2.90
CA PHE A 323 24.40 -3.24 1.47
C PHE A 323 22.95 -3.30 0.97
N ALA A 324 22.20 -4.35 1.35
CA ALA A 324 20.80 -4.47 0.98
C ALA A 324 19.95 -3.31 1.55
N TYR A 325 20.24 -2.84 2.75
CA TYR A 325 19.57 -1.67 3.35
C TYR A 325 19.89 -0.39 2.59
N ILE A 326 21.17 -0.14 2.26
CA ILE A 326 21.60 1.04 1.50
C ILE A 326 20.93 1.06 0.13
N ILE A 327 20.96 -0.05 -0.62
CA ILE A 327 20.33 -0.17 -1.93
C ILE A 327 18.81 -0.03 -1.82
N GLY A 328 18.18 -0.73 -0.87
CA GLY A 328 16.74 -0.66 -0.63
C GLY A 328 16.26 0.75 -0.29
N LYS A 329 17.00 1.46 0.56
CA LYS A 329 16.75 2.86 0.91
C LYS A 329 16.94 3.78 -0.31
N TYR A 330 18.02 3.61 -1.06
CA TYR A 330 18.31 4.39 -2.27
C TYR A 330 17.21 4.21 -3.33
N LEU A 331 16.82 2.98 -3.65
CA LEU A 331 15.76 2.68 -4.61
C LEU A 331 14.40 3.19 -4.14
N THR A 332 14.11 3.13 -2.84
CA THR A 332 12.86 3.67 -2.28
C THR A 332 12.83 5.19 -2.38
N LEU A 333 13.93 5.86 -2.04
CA LEU A 333 14.07 7.31 -2.17
C LEU A 333 14.04 7.76 -3.64
N HIS A 334 14.65 6.98 -4.55
CA HIS A 334 14.65 7.28 -5.99
C HIS A 334 13.27 7.09 -6.62
N LYS A 335 12.49 6.08 -6.22
CA LYS A 335 11.09 5.92 -6.65
C LYS A 335 10.20 7.06 -6.18
N LEU A 336 10.44 7.60 -4.98
CA LEU A 336 9.72 8.78 -4.47
C LEU A 336 10.17 10.07 -5.17
N ARG A 337 11.41 10.15 -5.67
CA ARG A 337 11.93 11.32 -6.41
C ARG A 337 11.58 11.35 -7.90
N TYR A 338 11.20 10.23 -8.51
CA TYR A 338 11.10 10.09 -9.97
C TYR A 338 9.69 9.75 -10.48
N TYR A 339 8.65 10.34 -9.84
CA TYR A 339 7.40 10.52 -10.57
C TYR A 339 7.50 11.88 -11.25
N PRO A 340 7.68 11.96 -12.59
CA PRO A 340 7.81 13.26 -13.25
C PRO A 340 6.52 14.03 -13.05
N LYS A 341 6.62 15.25 -12.51
CA LYS A 341 5.50 16.17 -12.45
C LYS A 341 5.06 16.47 -13.90
N GLY A 342 3.83 16.15 -14.22
CA GLY A 342 3.27 16.25 -15.57
C GLY A 342 3.00 17.68 -16.01
N ARG A 343 1.96 17.87 -16.83
CA ARG A 343 1.53 19.16 -17.35
C ARG A 343 1.04 20.12 -16.26
N ALA A 344 0.31 19.56 -15.29
CA ALA A 344 -0.22 20.28 -14.13
C ALA A 344 -0.32 19.30 -12.94
N TRP A 345 -0.13 19.80 -11.72
CA TRP A 345 -0.14 18.99 -10.50
C TRP A 345 -0.51 19.80 -9.26
N ILE A 346 -0.82 19.08 -8.19
CA ILE A 346 -1.07 19.62 -6.86
C ILE A 346 0.12 19.28 -5.96
N GLU A 347 0.64 20.26 -5.23
CA GLU A 347 1.59 20.05 -4.14
C GLU A 347 0.88 20.20 -2.80
N LEU A 348 1.16 19.28 -1.88
CA LEU A 348 0.59 19.22 -0.54
C LEU A 348 1.70 19.43 0.48
N ASP A 349 1.69 20.54 1.18
CA ASP A 349 2.67 20.86 2.22
C ASP A 349 2.35 20.08 3.50
N LYS A 350 3.19 19.08 3.78
CA LYS A 350 3.04 18.22 4.96
C LYS A 350 3.29 18.98 6.26
N LYS A 351 4.16 19.98 6.24
CA LYS A 351 4.47 20.79 7.43
C LYS A 351 3.26 21.64 7.80
N ASN A 352 2.62 22.26 6.80
CA ASN A 352 1.41 23.03 6.98
C ASN A 352 0.26 22.16 7.51
N LEU A 353 0.12 20.93 7.01
CA LEU A 353 -0.88 19.97 7.51
C LEU A 353 -0.67 19.68 9.00
N TYR A 354 0.57 19.42 9.42
CA TYR A 354 0.89 19.13 10.81
C TYR A 354 0.80 20.36 11.70
N HIS A 355 1.16 21.53 11.18
CA HIS A 355 0.95 22.82 11.86
C HIS A 355 -0.55 23.03 12.15
N ASN A 356 -1.42 22.85 11.16
CA ASN A 356 -2.86 23.01 11.32
C ASN A 356 -3.42 22.05 12.38
N ILE A 357 -2.97 20.80 12.40
CA ILE A 357 -3.33 19.84 13.46
C ILE A 357 -2.89 20.35 14.83
N SER A 358 -1.68 20.88 14.94
CA SER A 358 -1.20 21.45 16.21
C SER A 358 -2.07 22.61 16.68
N VAL A 359 -2.37 23.57 15.79
CA VAL A 359 -3.25 24.71 16.09
C VAL A 359 -4.66 24.27 16.50
N LEU A 360 -5.24 23.32 15.73
CA LEU A 360 -6.59 22.82 16.02
C LEU A 360 -6.65 21.99 17.30
N LYS A 361 -5.54 21.40 17.71
CA LYS A 361 -5.45 20.64 18.97
C LYS A 361 -5.67 21.52 20.20
N ASP A 362 -5.28 22.80 20.14
CA ASP A 362 -5.46 23.74 21.23
C ASP A 362 -6.95 24.08 21.48
N PHE A 363 -7.82 23.82 20.52
CA PHE A 363 -9.28 23.97 20.65
C PHE A 363 -9.98 22.69 21.12
N LEU A 364 -9.29 21.52 21.11
CA LEU A 364 -9.95 20.26 21.48
C LEU A 364 -10.34 20.24 22.97
N PRO A 365 -11.61 19.94 23.28
CA PRO A 365 -12.00 19.65 24.65
C PRO A 365 -11.20 18.49 25.25
N PRO A 366 -11.01 18.44 26.57
CA PRO A 366 -10.33 17.33 27.25
C PRO A 366 -10.96 15.98 26.89
N GLY A 367 -10.15 15.00 26.49
CA GLY A 367 -10.60 13.66 26.08
C GLY A 367 -11.11 13.53 24.63
N CYS A 368 -11.39 14.66 23.95
CA CYS A 368 -11.82 14.67 22.55
C CYS A 368 -10.68 14.31 21.59
N LYS A 369 -10.97 13.51 20.57
CA LYS A 369 -10.00 13.11 19.54
C LYS A 369 -10.39 13.65 18.17
N PHE A 370 -9.41 13.78 17.30
CA PHE A 370 -9.69 14.09 15.89
C PHE A 370 -10.31 12.91 15.14
N MET A 371 -11.34 13.18 14.35
CA MET A 371 -11.89 12.31 13.33
C MET A 371 -11.99 13.10 12.00
N PRO A 372 -10.85 13.33 11.29
CA PRO A 372 -10.82 14.16 10.09
C PRO A 372 -11.82 13.71 9.02
N ALA A 373 -12.53 14.67 8.44
CA ALA A 373 -13.38 14.45 7.28
C ALA A 373 -12.52 14.48 5.99
N VAL A 374 -12.28 13.30 5.44
CA VAL A 374 -11.49 13.10 4.21
C VAL A 374 -12.34 12.73 3.00
N LYS A 375 -13.66 13.02 3.07
CA LYS A 375 -14.61 12.89 1.97
C LYS A 375 -14.26 13.80 0.79
N ALA A 376 -14.84 13.55 -0.38
CA ALA A 376 -14.56 14.27 -1.61
C ALA A 376 -13.05 14.34 -1.91
N ASN A 377 -12.38 13.18 -1.82
CA ASN A 377 -10.94 13.05 -2.00
C ASN A 377 -10.13 13.98 -1.06
N ALA A 378 -10.52 14.06 0.22
CA ALA A 378 -9.97 14.98 1.23
C ALA A 378 -10.09 16.45 0.77
N TYR A 379 -11.29 16.87 0.35
CA TYR A 379 -11.53 18.19 -0.24
C TYR A 379 -10.53 18.50 -1.36
N GLY A 380 -10.32 17.53 -2.26
CA GLY A 380 -9.40 17.64 -3.38
C GLY A 380 -7.91 17.42 -3.07
N HIS A 381 -7.53 17.25 -1.81
CA HIS A 381 -6.13 17.08 -1.40
C HIS A 381 -5.57 15.66 -1.60
N GLY A 382 -6.41 14.66 -1.87
CA GLY A 382 -5.98 13.27 -1.97
C GLY A 382 -6.18 12.48 -0.68
N ALA A 383 -7.36 11.84 -0.54
CA ALA A 383 -7.81 11.21 0.69
C ALA A 383 -6.81 10.18 1.25
N VAL A 384 -6.25 9.33 0.40
CA VAL A 384 -5.26 8.32 0.81
C VAL A 384 -3.94 8.96 1.29
N LEU A 385 -3.47 10.01 0.59
CA LEU A 385 -2.23 10.69 0.94
C LEU A 385 -2.35 11.40 2.30
N ILE A 386 -3.41 12.19 2.47
CA ILE A 386 -3.69 12.92 3.71
C ILE A 386 -3.90 11.95 4.87
N SER A 387 -4.76 10.94 4.72
CA SER A 387 -5.02 9.98 5.80
C SER A 387 -3.77 9.22 6.23
N LYS A 388 -2.89 8.85 5.28
CA LYS A 388 -1.61 8.22 5.63
C LYS A 388 -0.66 9.16 6.37
N ALA A 389 -0.61 10.43 5.99
CA ALA A 389 0.18 11.41 6.72
C ALA A 389 -0.36 11.58 8.15
N LEU A 390 -1.68 11.59 8.34
CA LEU A 390 -2.32 11.68 9.65
C LEU A 390 -2.13 10.41 10.49
N ASN A 391 -2.19 9.21 9.88
CA ASN A 391 -1.84 7.97 10.58
C ASN A 391 -0.40 7.97 11.14
N GLN A 392 0.56 8.66 10.47
CA GLN A 392 1.94 8.75 10.95
C GLN A 392 2.08 9.52 12.27
N ILE A 393 1.13 10.39 12.59
CA ILE A 393 1.09 11.16 13.83
C ILE A 393 0.03 10.67 14.83
N GLY A 394 -0.47 9.43 14.61
CA GLY A 394 -1.38 8.75 15.55
C GLY A 394 -2.86 9.10 15.42
N ILE A 395 -3.28 9.78 14.36
CA ILE A 395 -4.70 9.97 14.06
C ILE A 395 -5.21 8.73 13.31
N ASP A 396 -6.15 8.01 13.91
CA ASP A 396 -6.62 6.70 13.48
C ASP A 396 -8.15 6.62 13.31
N SER A 397 -8.82 7.76 13.19
CA SER A 397 -10.26 7.84 12.96
C SER A 397 -10.55 8.84 11.84
N PHE A 398 -11.42 8.50 10.89
CA PHE A 398 -11.70 9.31 9.69
C PHE A 398 -13.17 9.27 9.32
N CYS A 399 -13.66 10.33 8.66
CA CYS A 399 -15.00 10.38 8.08
C CYS A 399 -14.94 10.45 6.56
N VAL A 400 -15.80 9.68 5.90
CA VAL A 400 -16.00 9.70 4.44
C VAL A 400 -17.49 9.88 4.11
N ALA A 401 -17.82 10.22 2.86
CA ALA A 401 -19.20 10.40 2.46
C ALA A 401 -19.85 9.10 2.01
N SER A 402 -19.10 8.17 1.45
CA SER A 402 -19.62 6.95 0.81
C SER A 402 -18.80 5.71 1.11
N VAL A 403 -19.41 4.53 0.89
CA VAL A 403 -18.71 3.24 1.00
C VAL A 403 -17.53 3.12 0.03
N SER A 404 -17.64 3.71 -1.17
CA SER A 404 -16.56 3.69 -2.16
C SER A 404 -15.32 4.45 -1.69
N GLU A 405 -15.48 5.61 -1.06
CA GLU A 405 -14.38 6.37 -0.44
C GLU A 405 -13.74 5.59 0.72
N GLY A 406 -14.55 4.95 1.58
CA GLY A 406 -14.03 4.10 2.65
C GLY A 406 -13.21 2.91 2.13
N ILE A 407 -13.66 2.28 1.04
CA ILE A 407 -12.93 1.21 0.35
C ILE A 407 -11.61 1.72 -0.25
N GLU A 408 -11.61 2.91 -0.82
CA GLU A 408 -10.39 3.54 -1.37
C GLU A 408 -9.35 3.75 -0.27
N LEU A 409 -9.75 4.30 0.88
CA LEU A 409 -8.86 4.44 2.04
C LEU A 409 -8.28 3.10 2.49
N ARG A 410 -9.12 2.07 2.64
CA ARG A 410 -8.66 0.72 3.03
C ARG A 410 -7.70 0.11 2.03
N LYS A 411 -8.01 0.19 0.72
CA LYS A 411 -7.10 -0.27 -0.35
C LYS A 411 -5.81 0.53 -0.38
N GLY A 412 -5.87 1.80 -0.02
CA GLY A 412 -4.71 2.67 0.16
C GLY A 412 -3.86 2.33 1.38
N GLY A 413 -4.31 1.46 2.30
CA GLY A 413 -3.60 1.06 3.52
C GLY A 413 -3.79 2.02 4.70
N VAL A 414 -4.88 2.80 4.71
CA VAL A 414 -5.26 3.65 5.85
C VAL A 414 -5.81 2.79 6.98
N CYS A 415 -5.29 3.01 8.18
CA CYS A 415 -5.62 2.26 9.39
C CYS A 415 -6.64 3.03 10.26
N GLY A 416 -7.26 2.31 11.22
CA GLY A 416 -8.15 2.88 12.22
C GLY A 416 -9.64 2.85 11.85
N GLU A 417 -10.46 3.63 12.50
CA GLU A 417 -11.91 3.71 12.30
C GLU A 417 -12.23 4.55 11.04
N ILE A 418 -13.17 4.10 10.21
CA ILE A 418 -13.67 4.87 9.07
C ILE A 418 -15.20 4.91 9.14
N LEU A 419 -15.73 6.08 9.42
CA LEU A 419 -17.16 6.35 9.50
C LEU A 419 -17.67 6.88 8.16
N ILE A 420 -18.68 6.21 7.60
CA ILE A 420 -19.44 6.67 6.43
C ILE A 420 -20.55 7.60 6.91
N LEU A 421 -20.49 8.88 6.55
CA LEU A 421 -21.46 9.89 6.97
C LEU A 421 -22.76 9.84 6.18
N GLY A 422 -22.79 9.21 5.01
CA GLY A 422 -23.91 9.14 4.10
C GLY A 422 -24.64 7.80 4.13
N TYR A 423 -25.62 7.69 3.24
CA TYR A 423 -26.39 6.47 3.01
C TYR A 423 -25.59 5.44 2.20
N THR A 424 -25.74 4.17 2.55
CA THR A 424 -25.23 3.03 1.78
C THR A 424 -26.39 2.12 1.40
N HIS A 425 -26.58 1.86 0.10
CA HIS A 425 -27.66 0.99 -0.39
C HIS A 425 -27.51 -0.44 0.13
N PRO A 426 -28.61 -1.17 0.47
CA PRO A 426 -28.56 -2.52 1.05
C PRO A 426 -27.69 -3.52 0.28
N GLU A 427 -27.66 -3.48 -1.05
CA GLU A 427 -26.77 -4.33 -1.87
C GLU A 427 -25.28 -4.15 -1.52
N CYS A 428 -24.91 -3.01 -0.95
CA CYS A 428 -23.53 -2.70 -0.56
C CYS A 428 -23.21 -3.04 0.91
N PHE A 429 -24.15 -3.51 1.71
CA PHE A 429 -23.91 -3.88 3.12
C PHE A 429 -22.80 -4.93 3.30
N PRO A 430 -22.64 -5.93 2.40
CA PRO A 430 -21.51 -6.85 2.47
C PRO A 430 -20.14 -6.15 2.46
N LEU A 431 -20.05 -4.97 1.84
CA LEU A 431 -18.81 -4.20 1.75
C LEU A 431 -18.45 -3.51 3.07
N LEU A 432 -19.44 -3.14 3.88
CA LEU A 432 -19.22 -2.56 5.22
C LEU A 432 -18.43 -3.54 6.10
N ILE A 433 -18.87 -4.79 6.14
CA ILE A 433 -18.19 -5.85 6.90
C ILE A 433 -16.84 -6.17 6.30
N LYS A 434 -16.78 -6.37 4.96
CA LYS A 434 -15.56 -6.75 4.25
C LYS A 434 -14.41 -5.77 4.45
N TYR A 435 -14.72 -4.48 4.50
CA TYR A 435 -13.72 -3.42 4.63
C TYR A 435 -13.66 -2.83 6.04
N ASN A 436 -14.38 -3.41 7.02
CA ASN A 436 -14.46 -2.94 8.40
C ASN A 436 -14.74 -1.43 8.46
N LEU A 437 -15.87 -1.03 7.87
CA LEU A 437 -16.36 0.34 7.83
C LEU A 437 -17.51 0.49 8.83
N VAL A 438 -17.61 1.67 9.44
CA VAL A 438 -18.70 2.05 10.34
C VAL A 438 -19.75 2.81 9.54
N GLN A 439 -21.01 2.41 9.61
CA GLN A 439 -22.11 3.02 8.85
C GLN A 439 -22.91 4.00 9.73
N THR A 440 -23.26 5.15 9.17
CA THR A 440 -24.23 6.04 9.80
C THR A 440 -25.65 5.48 9.62
N VAL A 441 -26.38 5.34 10.72
CA VAL A 441 -27.83 5.10 10.70
C VAL A 441 -28.51 6.44 10.44
N VAL A 442 -29.20 6.55 9.31
CA VAL A 442 -29.77 7.82 8.83
C VAL A 442 -31.22 8.05 9.23
N ASN A 443 -31.94 7.02 9.68
CA ASN A 443 -33.27 7.03 10.29
C ASN A 443 -33.63 5.63 10.81
N TYR A 444 -34.76 5.48 11.47
CA TYR A 444 -35.21 4.22 12.04
C TYR A 444 -35.43 3.11 11.00
N HIS A 445 -36.11 3.41 9.90
CA HIS A 445 -36.33 2.44 8.82
C HIS A 445 -34.99 1.91 8.24
N TYR A 446 -33.98 2.76 8.12
CA TYR A 446 -32.67 2.32 7.67
C TYR A 446 -31.94 1.43 8.69
N ALA A 447 -32.21 1.63 10.00
CA ALA A 447 -31.75 0.73 11.04
C ALA A 447 -32.37 -0.67 10.89
N GLU A 448 -33.67 -0.75 10.56
CA GLU A 448 -34.34 -2.01 10.26
C GLU A 448 -33.69 -2.72 9.07
N LEU A 449 -33.45 -2.04 7.97
CA LEU A 449 -32.79 -2.63 6.79
C LEU A 449 -31.38 -3.18 7.12
N LEU A 450 -30.61 -2.47 7.94
CA LEU A 450 -29.31 -2.93 8.40
C LEU A 450 -29.42 -4.16 9.32
N ASN A 451 -30.39 -4.18 10.20
CA ASN A 451 -30.67 -5.31 11.10
C ASN A 451 -31.12 -6.55 10.32
N ASP A 452 -32.04 -6.37 9.36
CA ASP A 452 -32.61 -7.45 8.53
C ASP A 452 -31.58 -8.07 7.58
N TYR A 453 -30.46 -7.38 7.34
CA TYR A 453 -29.31 -7.98 6.65
C TYR A 453 -28.73 -9.22 7.37
N GLY A 454 -29.04 -9.40 8.67
CA GLY A 454 -28.77 -10.62 9.43
C GLY A 454 -27.30 -10.85 9.79
N LYS A 455 -26.44 -9.83 9.66
CA LYS A 455 -25.02 -9.87 10.07
C LYS A 455 -24.65 -8.64 10.87
N PRO A 456 -23.74 -8.76 11.88
CA PRO A 456 -23.34 -7.63 12.68
C PRO A 456 -22.70 -6.51 11.83
N VAL A 457 -23.28 -5.31 11.87
CA VAL A 457 -22.78 -4.10 11.22
C VAL A 457 -22.47 -3.06 12.28
N LYS A 458 -21.26 -2.50 12.23
CA LYS A 458 -20.84 -1.38 13.09
C LYS A 458 -21.51 -0.10 12.65
N VAL A 459 -22.12 0.61 13.59
CA VAL A 459 -22.88 1.81 13.26
C VAL A 459 -22.66 2.96 14.25
N HIS A 460 -22.80 4.19 13.75
CA HIS A 460 -23.11 5.36 14.56
C HIS A 460 -24.52 5.84 14.24
N ILE A 461 -25.32 6.07 15.28
CA ILE A 461 -26.67 6.61 15.12
C ILE A 461 -26.57 8.11 14.89
N LYS A 462 -27.17 8.61 13.83
CA LYS A 462 -27.27 10.05 13.60
C LYS A 462 -28.60 10.57 14.14
N ILE A 463 -28.51 11.62 15.00
CA ILE A 463 -29.64 12.30 15.60
C ILE A 463 -29.79 13.67 14.92
N ASP A 464 -30.95 13.94 14.38
CA ASP A 464 -31.28 15.24 13.80
C ASP A 464 -31.82 16.19 14.89
N THR A 465 -31.01 17.22 15.18
CA THR A 465 -31.31 18.24 16.17
C THR A 465 -31.65 19.59 15.55
N GLY A 466 -32.04 19.61 14.26
CA GLY A 466 -32.47 20.84 13.58
C GLY A 466 -31.80 21.15 12.25
N MET A 467 -30.90 20.27 11.77
CA MET A 467 -30.33 20.44 10.42
C MET A 467 -31.25 19.93 9.30
N HIS A 468 -32.13 18.99 9.61
CA HIS A 468 -33.15 18.39 8.72
C HIS A 468 -32.59 17.84 7.40
N ARG A 469 -31.43 17.17 7.47
CA ARG A 469 -30.78 16.54 6.32
C ARG A 469 -30.77 15.02 6.38
N LEU A 470 -30.26 14.46 7.44
CA LEU A 470 -30.20 13.02 7.77
C LEU A 470 -30.22 12.90 9.28
N GLY A 471 -30.65 11.76 9.79
CA GLY A 471 -30.74 11.43 11.22
C GLY A 471 -32.18 11.21 11.66
N GLU A 472 -32.36 10.39 12.70
CA GLU A 472 -33.66 10.29 13.37
C GLU A 472 -33.90 11.57 14.19
N ARG A 473 -35.11 12.06 14.22
CA ARG A 473 -35.46 13.29 14.94
C ARG A 473 -35.20 13.14 16.44
N ALA A 474 -34.68 14.17 17.07
CA ALA A 474 -34.40 14.17 18.51
C ALA A 474 -35.66 13.89 19.38
N GLU A 475 -36.83 14.26 18.88
CA GLU A 475 -38.12 14.03 19.53
C GLU A 475 -38.56 12.56 19.50
N HIS A 476 -38.06 11.74 18.57
CA HIS A 476 -38.40 10.32 18.41
C HIS A 476 -37.53 9.40 19.29
N ILE A 477 -37.41 9.72 20.56
CA ILE A 477 -36.51 9.01 21.50
C ILE A 477 -36.82 7.51 21.57
N GLU A 478 -38.10 7.12 21.51
CA GLU A 478 -38.48 5.71 21.54
C GLU A 478 -37.97 4.92 20.34
N GLU A 479 -38.03 5.50 19.15
CA GLU A 479 -37.50 4.89 17.91
C GLU A 479 -35.97 4.77 18.00
N ILE A 480 -35.31 5.80 18.50
CA ILE A 480 -33.84 5.77 18.71
C ILE A 480 -33.51 4.67 19.74
N ALA A 481 -34.24 4.54 20.85
CA ALA A 481 -34.00 3.51 21.85
C ALA A 481 -34.21 2.09 21.30
N ARG A 482 -35.22 1.87 20.44
CA ARG A 482 -35.47 0.58 19.78
C ARG A 482 -34.30 0.15 18.89
N MET A 483 -33.54 1.09 18.27
CA MET A 483 -32.37 0.75 17.50
C MET A 483 -31.33 0.01 18.36
N PHE A 484 -31.19 0.33 19.65
CA PHE A 484 -30.26 -0.36 20.58
C PHE A 484 -30.65 -1.80 20.88
N GLN A 485 -31.91 -2.20 20.62
CA GLN A 485 -32.37 -3.57 20.79
C GLN A 485 -32.18 -4.45 19.56
N MET A 486 -31.75 -3.88 18.44
CA MET A 486 -31.54 -4.58 17.17
C MET A 486 -30.28 -5.43 17.22
N LYS A 487 -30.43 -6.77 17.12
CA LYS A 487 -29.34 -7.76 17.34
C LYS A 487 -28.13 -7.63 16.42
N ASN A 488 -28.33 -7.13 15.19
CA ASN A 488 -27.31 -7.06 14.17
C ASN A 488 -26.69 -5.66 14.05
N LEU A 489 -27.07 -4.70 14.90
CA LEU A 489 -26.44 -3.40 15.00
C LEU A 489 -25.41 -3.40 16.12
N VAL A 490 -24.14 -3.20 15.77
CA VAL A 490 -23.07 -2.95 16.73
C VAL A 490 -22.90 -1.42 16.86
N ILE A 491 -23.64 -0.85 17.81
CA ILE A 491 -23.66 0.61 18.01
C ILE A 491 -22.35 1.02 18.68
N GLU A 492 -21.48 1.70 17.92
CA GLU A 492 -20.17 2.23 18.40
C GLU A 492 -20.26 3.70 18.81
N GLY A 493 -21.33 4.41 18.44
CA GLY A 493 -21.54 5.80 18.83
C GLY A 493 -22.82 6.43 18.32
N ALA A 494 -23.00 7.71 18.68
CA ALA A 494 -24.07 8.57 18.20
C ALA A 494 -23.56 9.97 17.92
N PHE A 495 -24.17 10.68 16.95
CA PHE A 495 -23.75 12.02 16.63
C PHE A 495 -24.85 12.90 16.04
N THR A 496 -24.68 14.20 16.18
CA THR A 496 -25.41 15.22 15.43
C THR A 496 -24.50 16.08 14.59
N HIS A 497 -25.05 17.03 13.87
CA HIS A 497 -24.29 18.02 13.08
C HIS A 497 -24.91 19.40 13.25
N LEU A 498 -24.11 20.32 13.74
CA LEU A 498 -24.47 21.73 13.91
C LEU A 498 -24.61 22.37 12.52
N CYS A 499 -25.54 23.27 12.33
CA CYS A 499 -25.79 23.89 11.03
C CYS A 499 -25.71 25.43 11.01
N ALA A 500 -25.53 26.04 12.18
CA ALA A 500 -25.35 27.48 12.33
C ALA A 500 -24.05 27.84 13.10
N ASP A 501 -23.11 26.87 13.18
CA ASP A 501 -21.85 26.98 13.92
C ASP A 501 -20.78 27.86 13.25
N GLU A 502 -20.98 28.28 12.00
CA GLU A 502 -20.12 29.22 11.28
C GLU A 502 -20.17 30.64 11.86
N SER A 503 -21.30 31.02 12.47
CA SER A 503 -21.54 32.33 13.03
C SER A 503 -21.67 32.29 14.56
N THR A 504 -21.27 33.37 15.23
CA THR A 504 -21.45 33.60 16.66
C THR A 504 -22.45 34.73 16.93
N SER A 505 -23.29 35.07 15.94
CA SER A 505 -24.40 36.03 16.14
C SER A 505 -25.32 35.54 17.27
N PRO A 506 -25.99 36.40 18.05
CA PRO A 506 -26.88 35.94 19.10
C PRO A 506 -27.94 34.93 18.66
N LYS A 507 -28.49 35.10 17.46
CA LYS A 507 -29.48 34.18 16.89
C LYS A 507 -28.87 32.81 16.60
N ASP A 508 -27.74 32.76 15.90
CA ASP A 508 -27.08 31.53 15.50
C ASP A 508 -26.51 30.81 16.71
N ARG A 509 -25.99 31.55 17.69
CA ARG A 509 -25.52 31.00 18.96
C ARG A 509 -26.64 30.33 19.73
N THR A 510 -27.79 31.02 19.91
CA THR A 510 -28.94 30.42 20.59
C THR A 510 -29.40 29.16 19.92
N PHE A 511 -29.43 29.12 18.58
CA PHE A 511 -29.83 27.95 17.82
C PHE A 511 -28.80 26.80 17.98
N THR A 512 -27.52 27.09 17.86
CA THR A 512 -26.46 26.08 17.98
C THR A 512 -26.41 25.47 19.38
N GLU A 513 -26.56 26.32 20.44
CA GLU A 513 -26.64 25.83 21.82
C GLU A 513 -27.91 24.96 22.04
N ALA A 514 -29.04 25.34 21.43
CA ALA A 514 -30.27 24.52 21.47
C ALA A 514 -30.07 23.15 20.78
N GLN A 515 -29.38 23.09 19.62
CA GLN A 515 -29.01 21.82 18.97
C GLN A 515 -28.16 20.94 19.90
N GLY A 516 -27.13 21.53 20.55
CA GLY A 516 -26.28 20.82 21.50
C GLY A 516 -27.08 20.28 22.69
N LYS A 517 -27.94 21.14 23.30
CA LYS A 517 -28.81 20.75 24.42
C LYS A 517 -29.74 19.59 24.05
N ALA A 518 -30.41 19.68 22.90
CA ALA A 518 -31.30 18.62 22.41
C ALA A 518 -30.55 17.30 22.23
N PHE A 519 -29.36 17.34 21.67
CA PHE A 519 -28.49 16.17 21.52
C PHE A 519 -28.14 15.52 22.85
N TYR A 520 -27.61 16.29 23.81
CA TYR A 520 -27.25 15.76 25.13
C TYR A 520 -28.44 15.25 25.90
N GLN A 521 -29.61 15.86 25.75
CA GLN A 521 -30.85 15.39 26.38
C GLN A 521 -31.23 13.99 25.85
N VAL A 522 -31.15 13.77 24.52
CA VAL A 522 -31.38 12.43 23.94
C VAL A 522 -30.38 11.42 24.49
N ILE A 523 -29.08 11.75 24.52
CA ILE A 523 -28.04 10.86 25.05
C ILE A 523 -28.28 10.53 26.55
N SER A 524 -28.65 11.52 27.36
CA SER A 524 -28.98 11.31 28.79
C SER A 524 -30.17 10.38 28.96
N THR A 525 -31.28 10.62 28.25
CA THR A 525 -32.50 9.79 28.31
C THR A 525 -32.21 8.36 27.86
N LEU A 526 -31.44 8.15 26.79
CA LEU A 526 -31.01 6.83 26.35
C LEU A 526 -30.20 6.10 27.44
N LYS A 527 -29.29 6.82 28.10
CA LYS A 527 -28.49 6.25 29.20
C LYS A 527 -29.37 5.83 30.39
N GLU A 528 -30.35 6.64 30.75
CA GLU A 528 -31.34 6.34 31.81
C GLU A 528 -32.17 5.09 31.48
N GLN A 529 -32.44 4.86 30.20
CA GLN A 529 -33.12 3.66 29.68
C GLN A 529 -32.18 2.44 29.53
N GLY A 530 -30.92 2.53 29.99
CA GLY A 530 -29.95 1.44 29.89
C GLY A 530 -29.27 1.31 28.50
N CYS A 531 -29.53 2.23 27.58
CA CYS A 531 -28.88 2.26 26.28
C CYS A 531 -27.51 2.99 26.39
N SER A 532 -26.42 2.32 26.06
CA SER A 532 -25.08 2.90 26.12
C SER A 532 -24.58 3.31 24.74
N CYS A 533 -24.25 4.59 24.57
CA CYS A 533 -23.50 5.11 23.44
C CYS A 533 -22.03 5.22 23.81
N PRO A 534 -21.14 4.34 23.29
CA PRO A 534 -19.72 4.35 23.66
C PRO A 534 -19.00 5.64 23.27
N LYS A 535 -19.45 6.31 22.19
CA LYS A 535 -18.85 7.53 21.66
C LYS A 535 -19.94 8.51 21.23
N VAL A 536 -19.77 9.78 21.58
CA VAL A 536 -20.68 10.86 21.16
C VAL A 536 -19.91 11.98 20.49
N HIS A 537 -20.45 12.56 19.42
CA HIS A 537 -19.76 13.65 18.73
C HIS A 537 -20.70 14.60 17.98
N LEU A 538 -20.41 15.89 18.02
CA LEU A 538 -21.19 16.95 17.37
C LEU A 538 -20.31 17.98 16.66
N LEU A 539 -19.08 18.20 17.12
CA LEU A 539 -18.18 19.23 16.59
C LEU A 539 -17.71 18.92 15.17
N ALA A 540 -17.74 19.94 14.30
CA ALA A 540 -17.05 20.00 13.02
C ALA A 540 -16.01 21.14 13.08
N SER A 541 -15.49 21.64 11.94
CA SER A 541 -14.45 22.68 11.93
C SER A 541 -14.88 23.94 12.67
N TYR A 542 -16.04 24.47 12.34
CA TYR A 542 -16.54 25.71 12.98
C TYR A 542 -17.03 25.46 14.40
N GLY A 543 -17.70 24.35 14.64
CA GLY A 543 -18.11 23.96 15.99
C GLY A 543 -16.94 23.89 16.95
N LEU A 544 -15.82 23.31 16.51
CA LEU A 544 -14.61 23.28 17.34
C LEU A 544 -14.02 24.68 17.64
N ILE A 545 -14.03 25.58 16.64
CA ILE A 545 -13.43 26.92 16.77
C ILE A 545 -14.33 27.85 17.58
N ASN A 546 -15.65 27.83 17.32
CA ASN A 546 -16.60 28.82 17.85
C ASN A 546 -17.32 28.37 19.13
N TYR A 547 -17.45 27.04 19.36
CA TYR A 547 -18.25 26.42 20.43
C TYR A 547 -17.49 25.27 21.10
N PRO A 548 -16.24 25.49 21.60
CA PRO A 548 -15.43 24.43 22.19
C PRO A 548 -16.03 23.86 23.48
N GLU A 549 -17.00 24.55 24.08
CA GLU A 549 -17.78 24.08 25.23
C GLU A 549 -18.70 22.89 24.90
N LEU A 550 -19.07 22.71 23.63
CA LEU A 550 -19.85 21.57 23.16
C LEU A 550 -18.94 20.36 22.97
N SER A 551 -18.64 19.65 24.05
CA SER A 551 -17.69 18.55 24.07
C SER A 551 -18.26 17.23 23.55
N GLY A 552 -17.37 16.31 23.17
CA GLY A 552 -17.68 14.95 22.75
C GLY A 552 -16.41 14.13 22.57
N ASP A 553 -16.53 12.86 22.20
CA ASP A 553 -15.39 11.97 22.04
C ASP A 553 -14.60 12.25 20.75
N TYR A 554 -15.27 12.81 19.73
CA TYR A 554 -14.63 13.16 18.45
C TYR A 554 -15.00 14.55 17.95
N ALA A 555 -14.01 15.22 17.33
CA ALA A 555 -14.20 16.39 16.48
C ALA A 555 -13.96 16.01 15.01
N ARG A 556 -15.00 16.15 14.17
CA ARG A 556 -14.96 15.79 12.74
C ARG A 556 -14.45 16.95 11.89
N ILE A 557 -13.15 17.22 11.98
CA ILE A 557 -12.53 18.38 11.33
C ILE A 557 -12.49 18.17 9.81
N GLY A 558 -13.07 19.10 9.06
CA GLY A 558 -13.06 19.15 7.60
C GLY A 558 -12.12 20.23 7.09
N ILE A 559 -12.71 21.32 6.57
CA ILE A 559 -11.98 22.36 5.82
C ILE A 559 -10.83 23.00 6.58
N ALA A 560 -10.96 23.22 7.90
CA ALA A 560 -9.91 23.83 8.73
C ALA A 560 -8.62 22.99 8.76
N LEU A 561 -8.71 21.65 8.65
CA LEU A 561 -7.56 20.77 8.55
C LEU A 561 -6.63 21.15 7.38
N TYR A 562 -7.23 21.58 6.27
CA TYR A 562 -6.54 21.92 5.03
C TYR A 562 -6.01 23.35 5.00
N GLY A 563 -6.12 24.06 6.13
CA GLY A 563 -5.55 25.39 6.31
C GLY A 563 -6.36 26.53 5.76
N VAL A 564 -7.64 26.29 5.50
CA VAL A 564 -8.60 27.28 5.04
C VAL A 564 -9.93 27.12 5.79
N LEU A 565 -10.73 28.19 5.80
CA LEU A 565 -12.12 28.18 6.26
C LEU A 565 -13.04 28.48 5.08
N SER A 566 -14.35 28.44 5.25
CA SER A 566 -15.29 28.66 4.13
C SER A 566 -15.18 30.06 3.54
N ASN A 567 -15.01 31.08 4.39
CA ASN A 567 -14.92 32.47 4.00
C ASN A 567 -13.64 33.12 4.54
N ARG A 568 -13.16 34.16 3.84
CA ARG A 568 -11.96 34.93 4.24
C ARG A 568 -12.12 35.63 5.61
N SER A 569 -13.31 36.14 5.90
CA SER A 569 -13.62 36.80 7.19
C SER A 569 -13.41 35.89 8.40
N ASP A 570 -13.42 34.58 8.18
CA ASP A 570 -13.30 33.61 9.28
C ASP A 570 -11.84 33.35 9.71
N ILE A 571 -10.85 33.78 8.93
CA ILE A 571 -9.42 33.55 9.21
C ILE A 571 -9.02 34.06 10.59
N GLN A 572 -9.57 35.21 11.03
CA GLN A 572 -9.25 35.87 12.30
C GLN A 572 -9.79 35.11 13.52
N LYS A 573 -10.65 34.07 13.33
CA LYS A 573 -11.19 33.27 14.45
C LYS A 573 -10.14 32.41 15.15
N CYS A 574 -9.04 32.11 14.49
CA CYS A 574 -7.92 31.39 15.07
C CYS A 574 -6.81 32.35 15.52
N LYS A 575 -6.40 32.28 16.79
CA LYS A 575 -5.30 33.09 17.31
C LYS A 575 -3.98 32.86 16.56
N THR A 576 -3.68 31.61 16.26
CA THR A 576 -2.57 31.21 15.39
C THR A 576 -3.14 30.91 14.01
N PRO A 577 -2.62 31.50 12.91
CA PRO A 577 -3.19 31.30 11.57
C PRO A 577 -3.03 29.86 11.10
N LEU A 578 -4.09 29.34 10.49
CA LEU A 578 -4.03 28.11 9.72
C LEU A 578 -3.28 28.36 8.41
N LEU A 579 -2.50 27.38 7.97
CA LEU A 579 -1.66 27.50 6.78
C LEU A 579 -2.21 26.63 5.65
N PRO A 580 -2.46 27.17 4.42
CA PRO A 580 -2.93 26.40 3.29
C PRO A 580 -2.00 25.23 2.99
N VAL A 581 -2.60 24.03 2.84
CA VAL A 581 -1.86 22.79 2.56
C VAL A 581 -1.64 22.59 1.07
N LEU A 582 -2.54 23.11 0.23
CA LEU A 582 -2.59 22.81 -1.22
C LEU A 582 -2.08 23.99 -2.04
N SER A 583 -1.27 23.70 -3.06
CA SER A 583 -0.97 24.59 -4.17
C SER A 583 -1.16 23.88 -5.52
N ILE A 584 -1.61 24.63 -6.55
CA ILE A 584 -1.83 24.13 -7.92
C ILE A 584 -0.80 24.77 -8.83
N LYS A 585 -0.02 23.92 -9.50
CA LYS A 585 1.04 24.32 -10.42
C LYS A 585 0.82 23.75 -11.81
N VAL A 586 1.16 24.52 -12.84
CA VAL A 586 1.00 24.14 -14.24
C VAL A 586 2.20 24.61 -15.05
N ARG A 587 2.65 23.83 -16.03
CA ARG A 587 3.73 24.22 -16.96
C ARG A 587 3.14 25.00 -18.13
N ILE A 588 3.85 26.03 -18.56
CA ILE A 588 3.52 26.73 -19.81
C ILE A 588 3.81 25.79 -20.97
N ALA A 589 2.80 25.51 -21.79
CA ALA A 589 2.91 24.59 -22.92
C ALA A 589 3.39 25.28 -24.20
N ALA A 590 2.98 26.51 -24.40
CA ALA A 590 3.36 27.31 -25.56
C ALA A 590 3.24 28.81 -25.26
N ILE A 591 4.06 29.59 -25.95
CA ILE A 591 4.00 31.06 -25.97
C ILE A 591 3.73 31.51 -27.39
N LYS A 592 2.84 32.51 -27.58
CA LYS A 592 2.48 33.02 -28.87
C LYS A 592 2.38 34.55 -28.84
N ASP A 593 2.68 35.18 -29.96
CA ASP A 593 2.35 36.56 -30.18
C ASP A 593 0.86 36.67 -30.61
N LEU A 594 0.18 37.68 -30.16
CA LEU A 594 -1.20 38.02 -30.47
C LEU A 594 -1.21 39.46 -30.98
N PHE A 595 -1.58 39.67 -32.26
CA PHE A 595 -1.54 40.97 -32.85
C PHE A 595 -2.82 41.76 -32.60
N CYS A 596 -2.71 43.08 -32.67
CA CYS A 596 -3.86 43.99 -32.53
C CYS A 596 -5.01 43.58 -33.47
N GLY A 597 -6.22 43.49 -32.94
CA GLY A 597 -7.42 43.05 -33.66
C GLY A 597 -7.67 41.56 -33.68
N GLU A 598 -6.72 40.73 -33.27
CA GLU A 598 -6.92 39.28 -33.16
C GLU A 598 -7.72 38.87 -31.91
N GLY A 599 -8.59 37.88 -32.09
CA GLY A 599 -9.43 37.35 -31.03
C GLY A 599 -8.88 36.06 -30.40
N VAL A 600 -9.18 35.83 -29.13
CA VAL A 600 -8.69 34.69 -28.37
C VAL A 600 -9.80 33.75 -27.90
N GLY A 601 -9.60 32.45 -28.14
CA GLY A 601 -10.40 31.37 -27.57
C GLY A 601 -11.82 31.26 -28.11
N TYR A 602 -12.65 30.46 -27.44
CA TYR A 602 -14.02 30.21 -27.86
C TYR A 602 -14.88 31.47 -27.84
N GLY A 603 -15.54 31.75 -28.99
CA GLY A 603 -16.44 32.89 -29.17
C GLY A 603 -15.71 34.22 -29.23
N LEU A 604 -14.38 34.22 -29.48
CA LEU A 604 -13.54 35.42 -29.61
C LEU A 604 -13.82 36.43 -28.49
N SER A 605 -14.01 35.94 -27.25
CA SER A 605 -14.48 36.72 -26.10
C SER A 605 -13.45 37.70 -25.54
N TYR A 606 -12.25 37.68 -26.08
CA TYR A 606 -11.21 38.68 -25.89
C TYR A 606 -10.65 39.07 -27.26
N THR A 607 -10.49 40.35 -27.52
CA THR A 607 -9.84 40.89 -28.74
C THR A 607 -8.69 41.78 -28.30
N ALA A 608 -7.51 41.55 -28.83
CA ALA A 608 -6.33 42.35 -28.51
C ALA A 608 -6.47 43.77 -29.05
N THR A 609 -6.32 44.78 -28.21
CA THR A 609 -6.33 46.19 -28.56
C THR A 609 -4.94 46.72 -28.98
N GLU A 610 -3.92 45.96 -28.70
CA GLU A 610 -2.52 46.19 -29.05
C GLU A 610 -1.82 44.84 -29.17
N ASN A 611 -0.56 44.81 -29.65
CA ASN A 611 0.20 43.55 -29.72
C ASN A 611 0.48 43.03 -28.32
N ARG A 612 0.14 41.77 -28.07
CA ARG A 612 0.24 41.08 -26.81
C ARG A 612 1.11 39.84 -26.95
N LYS A 613 1.67 39.37 -25.83
CA LYS A 613 2.31 38.07 -25.72
C LYS A 613 1.46 37.20 -24.80
N ILE A 614 1.07 36.03 -25.27
CA ILE A 614 0.17 35.13 -24.55
C ILE A 614 0.85 33.79 -24.26
N ALA A 615 0.47 33.16 -23.15
CA ALA A 615 0.91 31.81 -22.81
C ALA A 615 -0.30 30.87 -22.68
N ILE A 616 -0.08 29.60 -23.05
CA ILE A 616 -1.06 28.53 -23.00
C ILE A 616 -0.70 27.61 -21.82
N LEU A 617 -1.63 27.52 -20.89
CA LEU A 617 -1.55 26.59 -19.74
C LEU A 617 -2.39 25.35 -20.04
N PRO A 618 -1.83 24.14 -20.03
CA PRO A 618 -2.55 22.89 -20.30
C PRO A 618 -3.35 22.42 -19.07
N ILE A 619 -4.24 23.28 -18.57
CA ILE A 619 -5.18 23.04 -17.46
C ILE A 619 -6.47 23.80 -17.76
N GLY A 620 -7.62 23.19 -17.47
CA GLY A 620 -8.91 23.79 -17.73
C GLY A 620 -10.03 23.33 -16.79
N TYR A 621 -11.30 23.55 -17.18
CA TYR A 621 -12.42 23.25 -16.29
C TYR A 621 -12.61 21.74 -16.04
N ALA A 622 -12.13 20.85 -16.92
CA ALA A 622 -12.14 19.40 -16.65
C ALA A 622 -11.14 18.98 -15.55
N ASP A 623 -10.20 19.85 -15.19
CA ASP A 623 -9.28 19.67 -14.08
C ASP A 623 -9.80 20.26 -12.78
N GLY A 624 -10.92 21.00 -12.82
CA GLY A 624 -11.56 21.66 -11.68
C GLY A 624 -11.35 23.17 -11.61
N ILE A 625 -10.76 23.80 -12.66
CA ILE A 625 -10.60 25.26 -12.70
C ILE A 625 -11.96 25.90 -13.05
N PRO A 626 -12.49 26.82 -12.21
CA PRO A 626 -13.78 27.42 -12.47
C PRO A 626 -13.81 28.21 -13.79
N ARG A 627 -14.78 27.92 -14.66
CA ARG A 627 -14.93 28.65 -15.91
C ARG A 627 -15.31 30.14 -15.71
N ALA A 628 -15.84 30.48 -14.53
CA ALA A 628 -16.15 31.85 -14.14
C ALA A 628 -14.91 32.76 -14.03
N LEU A 629 -13.70 32.19 -13.93
CA LEU A 629 -12.44 32.96 -13.97
C LEU A 629 -12.06 33.46 -15.36
N SER A 630 -12.87 33.21 -16.38
CA SER A 630 -12.65 33.65 -17.78
C SER A 630 -12.69 35.17 -17.95
N CYS A 631 -12.11 35.65 -19.04
CA CYS A 631 -12.26 37.02 -19.54
C CYS A 631 -11.79 38.11 -18.56
N GLY A 632 -10.63 37.91 -17.93
CA GLY A 632 -10.01 38.89 -17.01
C GLY A 632 -10.49 38.80 -15.58
N ASN A 633 -11.45 37.90 -15.26
CA ASN A 633 -11.93 37.76 -13.88
C ASN A 633 -10.92 37.01 -12.99
N GLY A 634 -10.10 36.11 -13.55
CA GLY A 634 -9.10 35.33 -12.84
C GLY A 634 -7.67 35.67 -13.23
N ASN A 635 -6.75 35.32 -12.37
CA ASN A 635 -5.33 35.53 -12.56
C ASN A 635 -4.53 34.24 -12.22
N VAL A 636 -3.28 34.21 -12.69
CA VAL A 636 -2.28 33.23 -12.28
C VAL A 636 -0.97 33.94 -11.90
N LEU A 637 -0.08 33.26 -11.19
CA LEU A 637 1.23 33.82 -10.84
C LEU A 637 2.33 33.16 -11.68
N ILE A 638 3.26 33.95 -12.19
CA ILE A 638 4.45 33.49 -12.91
C ILE A 638 5.64 34.35 -12.45
N ASN A 639 6.71 33.73 -11.97
CA ASN A 639 7.95 34.42 -11.56
C ASN A 639 7.70 35.61 -10.61
N GLY A 640 6.72 35.49 -9.69
CA GLY A 640 6.36 36.56 -8.75
C GLY A 640 5.40 37.61 -9.29
N ASN A 641 5.00 37.55 -10.54
CA ASN A 641 4.10 38.51 -11.20
C ASN A 641 2.72 37.90 -11.44
N ILE A 642 1.71 38.76 -11.53
CA ILE A 642 0.32 38.42 -11.84
C ILE A 642 0.13 38.44 -13.36
N ALA A 643 -0.43 37.37 -13.93
CA ALA A 643 -0.82 37.25 -15.33
C ALA A 643 -2.33 36.99 -15.42
N PRO A 644 -3.12 37.89 -16.10
CA PRO A 644 -4.56 37.74 -16.18
C PRO A 644 -4.96 36.61 -17.16
N ILE A 645 -6.07 35.92 -16.83
CA ILE A 645 -6.69 34.94 -17.73
C ILE A 645 -7.50 35.68 -18.78
N ILE A 646 -7.12 35.55 -20.04
CA ILE A 646 -7.80 36.17 -21.16
C ILE A 646 -8.64 35.14 -21.95
N GLY A 647 -9.72 35.60 -22.55
CA GLY A 647 -10.67 34.73 -23.25
C GLY A 647 -11.35 33.72 -22.29
N ARG A 648 -12.03 32.75 -22.86
CA ARG A 648 -12.76 31.72 -22.10
C ARG A 648 -11.85 30.54 -21.73
N ILE A 649 -11.87 30.11 -20.50
CA ILE A 649 -11.23 28.87 -20.08
C ILE A 649 -11.85 27.69 -20.84
N CYS A 650 -10.99 26.86 -21.45
CA CYS A 650 -11.39 25.69 -22.22
C CYS A 650 -11.46 24.44 -21.31
N MET A 651 -11.86 23.31 -21.89
CA MET A 651 -11.91 22.04 -21.14
C MET A 651 -10.54 21.65 -20.56
N ASP A 652 -9.48 21.78 -21.37
CA ASP A 652 -8.14 21.29 -21.06
C ASP A 652 -7.07 22.38 -21.05
N GLN A 653 -7.44 23.65 -21.37
CA GLN A 653 -6.47 24.72 -21.56
C GLN A 653 -7.02 26.07 -21.05
N THR A 654 -6.09 26.90 -20.57
CA THR A 654 -6.32 28.28 -20.14
C THR A 654 -5.31 29.18 -20.83
N ILE A 655 -5.74 30.34 -21.33
CA ILE A 655 -4.90 31.30 -21.99
C ILE A 655 -4.70 32.49 -21.07
N ILE A 656 -3.46 32.97 -20.96
CA ILE A 656 -3.07 34.07 -20.08
C ILE A 656 -2.26 35.10 -20.85
N ASP A 657 -2.37 36.37 -20.46
CA ASP A 657 -1.54 37.47 -20.97
C ASP A 657 -0.22 37.54 -20.16
N ILE A 658 0.91 37.50 -20.86
CA ILE A 658 2.25 37.59 -20.28
C ILE A 658 3.05 38.76 -20.86
N THR A 659 2.39 39.74 -21.49
CA THR A 659 3.02 40.86 -22.16
C THR A 659 3.99 41.61 -21.26
N ASP A 660 3.59 41.85 -20.02
CA ASP A 660 4.38 42.59 -19.02
C ASP A 660 5.39 41.68 -18.24
N ILE A 661 5.55 40.42 -18.65
CA ILE A 661 6.46 39.47 -18.01
C ILE A 661 7.45 38.86 -19.01
N PRO A 662 8.42 39.66 -19.48
CA PRO A 662 9.24 39.30 -20.67
C PRO A 662 10.19 38.10 -20.45
N THR A 663 10.45 37.69 -19.22
CA THR A 663 11.40 36.58 -18.90
C THR A 663 10.76 35.19 -18.95
N VAL A 664 9.45 35.09 -19.26
CA VAL A 664 8.70 33.85 -19.28
C VAL A 664 9.09 32.99 -20.47
N LYS A 665 9.29 31.68 -20.24
CA LYS A 665 9.62 30.67 -21.25
C LYS A 665 8.66 29.49 -21.20
N GLU A 666 8.55 28.79 -22.33
CA GLU A 666 7.87 27.48 -22.37
C GLU A 666 8.52 26.52 -21.38
N GLY A 667 7.69 25.79 -20.65
CA GLY A 667 8.13 24.90 -19.55
C GLY A 667 8.21 25.57 -18.18
N ASP A 668 8.18 26.90 -18.08
CA ASP A 668 8.09 27.61 -16.81
C ASP A 668 6.80 27.25 -16.06
N ILE A 669 6.80 27.47 -14.75
CA ILE A 669 5.72 27.09 -13.86
C ILE A 669 4.85 28.31 -13.56
N ALA A 670 3.57 28.22 -13.93
CA ALA A 670 2.53 29.11 -13.46
C ALA A 670 1.81 28.50 -12.24
N ILE A 671 1.36 29.35 -11.31
CA ILE A 671 0.66 28.96 -10.08
C ILE A 671 -0.76 29.48 -10.13
N ILE A 672 -1.73 28.56 -10.00
CA ILE A 672 -3.17 28.86 -9.97
C ILE A 672 -3.62 29.17 -8.53
N ILE A 673 -3.18 28.35 -7.58
CA ILE A 673 -3.37 28.56 -6.14
C ILE A 673 -2.02 28.38 -5.47
N GLY A 674 -1.58 29.31 -4.65
CA GLY A 674 -0.32 29.27 -3.92
C GLY A 674 0.49 30.55 -4.04
N LYS A 675 1.79 30.44 -3.70
CA LYS A 675 2.71 31.59 -3.64
C LYS A 675 3.77 31.53 -4.73
N SER A 676 4.12 32.71 -5.26
CA SER A 676 5.25 32.93 -6.15
C SER A 676 5.96 34.22 -5.73
N GLY A 677 7.16 34.11 -5.13
CA GLY A 677 7.81 35.26 -4.50
C GLY A 677 6.94 35.86 -3.40
N ASN A 678 6.67 37.14 -3.50
CA ASN A 678 5.79 37.88 -2.55
C ASN A 678 4.30 37.86 -2.96
N ALA A 679 3.96 37.38 -4.16
CA ALA A 679 2.60 37.30 -4.63
C ALA A 679 1.94 35.98 -4.22
N GLU A 680 0.65 36.03 -3.91
CA GLU A 680 -0.15 34.87 -3.52
C GLU A 680 -1.53 34.92 -4.18
N ILE A 681 -2.02 33.79 -4.67
CA ILE A 681 -3.42 33.57 -5.02
C ILE A 681 -3.94 32.46 -4.12
N THR A 682 -4.96 32.76 -3.34
CA THR A 682 -5.55 31.84 -2.37
C THR A 682 -6.81 31.17 -2.90
N ALA A 683 -7.26 30.10 -2.26
CA ALA A 683 -8.57 29.52 -2.54
C ALA A 683 -9.72 30.52 -2.24
N TYR A 684 -9.50 31.47 -1.32
CA TYR A 684 -10.46 32.53 -1.03
C TYR A 684 -10.62 33.51 -2.21
N ASP A 685 -9.50 33.93 -2.84
CA ASP A 685 -9.54 34.82 -4.01
C ASP A 685 -10.39 34.20 -5.13
N ILE A 686 -10.17 32.92 -5.42
CA ILE A 686 -10.94 32.21 -6.44
C ILE A 686 -12.40 32.06 -6.02
N ALA A 687 -12.69 31.74 -4.77
CA ALA A 687 -14.05 31.59 -4.26
C ALA A 687 -14.84 32.91 -4.37
N GLU A 688 -14.23 34.03 -3.95
CA GLU A 688 -14.82 35.37 -4.05
C GLU A 688 -15.07 35.79 -5.52
N GLN A 689 -14.08 35.59 -6.40
CA GLN A 689 -14.19 35.88 -7.84
C GLN A 689 -15.27 35.06 -8.54
N THR A 690 -15.59 33.90 -8.02
CA THR A 690 -16.56 32.96 -8.63
C THR A 690 -17.89 32.87 -7.88
N GLY A 691 -18.07 33.65 -6.81
CA GLY A 691 -19.32 33.74 -6.04
C GLY A 691 -19.64 32.43 -5.27
N THR A 692 -18.62 31.74 -4.72
CA THR A 692 -18.80 30.50 -4.00
C THR A 692 -17.87 30.44 -2.75
N ILE A 693 -17.74 29.26 -2.14
CA ILE A 693 -16.92 29.01 -0.95
C ILE A 693 -15.68 28.14 -1.28
N THR A 694 -14.65 28.25 -0.45
CA THR A 694 -13.40 27.48 -0.63
C THR A 694 -13.63 25.98 -0.69
N ASN A 695 -14.63 25.46 0.04
CA ASN A 695 -15.01 24.04 0.05
C ASN A 695 -15.38 23.55 -1.35
N GLU A 696 -16.14 24.36 -2.14
CA GLU A 696 -16.50 24.00 -3.49
C GLU A 696 -15.31 24.04 -4.42
N ILE A 697 -14.50 25.10 -4.37
CA ILE A 697 -13.30 25.24 -5.20
C ILE A 697 -12.38 24.04 -5.04
N LEU A 698 -12.03 23.71 -3.81
CA LEU A 698 -11.08 22.65 -3.51
C LEU A 698 -11.62 21.25 -3.82
N SER A 699 -12.88 20.97 -3.46
CA SER A 699 -13.48 19.64 -3.67
C SER A 699 -13.72 19.29 -5.14
N ARG A 700 -13.75 20.30 -6.04
CA ARG A 700 -13.90 20.11 -7.49
C ARG A 700 -12.62 19.77 -8.22
N LEU A 701 -11.45 19.84 -7.56
CA LEU A 701 -10.17 19.49 -8.18
C LEU A 701 -10.14 18.02 -8.60
N GLY A 702 -10.03 17.81 -9.91
CA GLY A 702 -10.20 16.51 -10.56
C GLY A 702 -9.08 15.50 -10.26
N SER A 703 -9.36 14.24 -10.57
CA SER A 703 -8.39 13.14 -10.48
C SER A 703 -7.30 13.19 -11.57
N ARG A 704 -7.44 14.08 -12.57
CA ARG A 704 -6.46 14.29 -13.64
C ARG A 704 -5.20 15.03 -13.17
N LEU A 705 -5.26 15.69 -12.00
CA LEU A 705 -4.13 16.37 -11.39
C LEU A 705 -3.43 15.41 -10.42
N ASP A 706 -2.18 15.08 -10.70
CA ASP A 706 -1.35 14.31 -9.79
C ASP A 706 -1.09 15.08 -8.50
N ARG A 707 -1.03 14.39 -7.37
CA ARG A 707 -0.82 14.98 -6.04
C ARG A 707 0.48 14.51 -5.45
N PHE A 708 1.28 15.46 -4.95
CA PHE A 708 2.59 15.22 -4.37
C PHE A 708 2.65 15.81 -2.96
N ILE A 709 2.99 15.00 -1.95
CA ILE A 709 3.35 15.51 -0.62
C ILE A 709 4.78 16.02 -0.69
N ILE A 710 4.99 17.27 -0.22
CA ILE A 710 6.30 17.95 -0.18
C ILE A 710 6.70 18.25 1.27
#